data_cd77d3090528941700a2e7f67522a814
#
_entry.id   cd77d3090528941700a2e7f67522a814
#
_cell.length_a   1.000
_cell.length_b   1.000
_cell.length_c   1.000
_cell.angle_alpha   90.00
_cell.angle_beta   90.00
_cell.angle_gamma   90.00
#
_symmetry.space_group_name_H-M   'P 1'
#
loop_
_entity.id
_entity.type
_entity.pdbx_description
1 polymer ?
#
loop_
_entity_poly.entity_id
_entity_poly.type
_entity_poly.pdbx_seq_one_letter_code
_entity_poly.pdbx_strand_id
1 'polypeptide(L)'
;HLIFAIQTYYAMFIKLLVTEMLNQKKMKVNINTQMNFSSKDCAYKELQNIENGQLFVQFGINNFIENDFFGWYLDEWDTEIYDEVKQLLRKIGDYNFYETTNLDDSGSQDLLRKLYNYLMPKSLRHALGEYYSPDWLAQRTYNEVGINGDIQKSILDPTCGSGTFIVIAIKKMIETNKGKMPDEELLKHIIENVHGFDLNPLAVITARANYLLALGDLINDTSCDIEIPIYHCDAMLTILEENREDHYVKKIATRAGIFEIPKEFCVHKTSFFSLLDELRKGIIKQKDFEKELWIEISKKFKVDAQDLKLKELTLNFYQQLAILNKKGILNVWLQIIKNAFIPLFHKKVDFLIGNPPWVNWQTLPEDYRDSIHKHWYEYKIFDFTGLKARLGNAHDDISVLLTYVVMDNFLKDNGTLAFIINQNLLQAYGGGEGFRKFLIKGNTPVKVIKVDDFVLVEPFLSLGASNRTAVIYMKKGEKTIYPVQYNKWYKLEKGIIDAEDTLMSVLTKVDFTSLIAEPVNNIYNSSWMIGTEEQLEIFSKMQGKCNYLARKGVDTSANGIYWVEVLDKLRGKVIIRNTPENSKKAIPQFNGAIEEKYLYPLVRGKDIHKWKYVTPYKVIIPYEENMKKPVSKDTLQSESENLYKYFYDSNFNPNSEMFLQILTSRGIYKKHYENVNVPEYVLYNIGEYTSAPYKVVWKALASKGMEACVISSEKGKLIIPDHNNVMVPFEDREEAYYFCAIVNSKLIGEFIDSYISWFKSNHILENISIPNFIPENSVHHRLAILGEQAHVEVENKNKLKKIEEEIERTVKLLFL
;
A
#
# COMPACT_ATOMS: atom_id res chain seq x y z
N HIS A 1 -14.13 20.35 7.11
CA HIS A 1 -14.55 21.52 6.35
C HIS A 1 -13.37 22.17 5.58
N LEU A 2 -12.25 22.56 6.21
CA LEU A 2 -11.12 23.20 5.53
C LEU A 2 -10.58 22.38 4.34
N ILE A 3 -10.40 21.07 4.52
CA ILE A 3 -9.91 20.18 3.44
C ILE A 3 -10.86 20.19 2.24
N PHE A 4 -12.17 20.13 2.50
CA PHE A 4 -13.17 20.17 1.44
C PHE A 4 -13.20 21.52 0.72
N ALA A 5 -13.00 22.64 1.45
CA ALA A 5 -12.87 23.97 0.84
C ALA A 5 -11.62 24.05 -0.07
N ILE A 6 -10.48 23.50 0.36
CA ILE A 6 -9.25 23.45 -0.46
C ILE A 6 -9.50 22.61 -1.73
N GLN A 7 -10.18 21.47 -1.62
CA GLN A 7 -10.53 20.63 -2.77
C GLN A 7 -11.48 21.35 -3.73
N THR A 8 -12.45 22.09 -3.20
CA THR A 8 -13.37 22.93 -4.01
C THR A 8 -12.61 24.02 -4.76
N TYR A 9 -11.72 24.74 -4.08
CA TYR A 9 -10.88 25.75 -4.72
C TYR A 9 -10.04 25.15 -5.84
N TYR A 10 -9.42 24.00 -5.60
CA TYR A 10 -8.61 23.31 -6.62
C TYR A 10 -9.46 22.87 -7.83
N ALA A 11 -10.64 22.28 -7.59
CA ALA A 11 -11.56 21.89 -8.66
C ALA A 11 -12.03 23.11 -9.48
N MET A 12 -12.40 24.21 -8.82
CA MET A 12 -12.76 25.46 -9.49
C MET A 12 -11.60 26.00 -10.34
N PHE A 13 -10.39 26.02 -9.79
CA PHE A 13 -9.20 26.45 -10.53
C PHE A 13 -8.99 25.65 -11.83
N ILE A 14 -9.09 24.32 -11.75
CA ILE A 14 -8.96 23.44 -12.93
C ILE A 14 -10.03 23.76 -13.99
N LYS A 15 -11.29 23.91 -13.58
CA LYS A 15 -12.39 24.22 -14.49
C LYS A 15 -12.17 25.52 -15.23
N LEU A 16 -11.75 26.55 -14.51
CA LEU A 16 -11.44 27.86 -15.10
C LEU A 16 -10.22 27.83 -16.02
N LEU A 17 -9.17 27.06 -15.64
CA LEU A 17 -7.97 26.89 -16.45
C LEU A 17 -8.28 26.19 -17.78
N VAL A 18 -9.07 25.11 -17.75
CA VAL A 18 -9.49 24.40 -18.95
C VAL A 18 -10.42 25.27 -19.81
N THR A 19 -11.27 26.08 -19.17
CA THR A 19 -12.12 27.05 -19.90
C THR A 19 -11.25 28.05 -20.67
N GLU A 20 -10.22 28.63 -20.04
CA GLU A 20 -9.31 29.56 -20.70
C GLU A 20 -8.58 28.89 -21.87
N MET A 21 -8.04 27.69 -21.65
CA MET A 21 -7.38 26.93 -22.72
C MET A 21 -8.30 26.70 -23.93
N LEU A 22 -9.56 26.27 -23.70
CA LEU A 22 -10.53 26.04 -24.77
C LEU A 22 -10.93 27.32 -25.50
N ASN A 23 -11.10 28.42 -24.74
CA ASN A 23 -11.35 29.73 -25.33
C ASN A 23 -10.25 30.19 -26.25
N GLN A 24 -8.99 30.11 -25.82
CA GLN A 24 -7.85 30.44 -26.66
C GLN A 24 -7.76 29.55 -27.89
N LYS A 25 -7.83 28.22 -27.71
CA LYS A 25 -7.62 27.27 -28.80
C LYS A 25 -8.76 27.22 -29.81
N LYS A 26 -10.03 27.25 -29.38
CA LYS A 26 -11.19 27.10 -30.25
C LYS A 26 -11.80 28.45 -30.72
N MET A 27 -11.80 29.45 -29.85
CA MET A 27 -12.42 30.74 -30.14
C MET A 27 -11.41 31.85 -30.39
N LYS A 28 -10.14 31.63 -30.16
CA LYS A 28 -9.04 32.62 -30.32
C LYS A 28 -9.27 33.90 -29.49
N VAL A 29 -9.93 33.74 -28.32
CA VAL A 29 -10.24 34.81 -27.36
C VAL A 29 -9.84 34.40 -25.95
N ASN A 30 -9.56 35.40 -25.13
CA ASN A 30 -9.26 35.21 -23.72
C ASN A 30 -10.55 35.10 -22.90
N ILE A 31 -10.55 34.32 -21.80
CA ILE A 31 -11.69 34.11 -20.90
C ILE A 31 -12.28 35.42 -20.38
N ASN A 32 -11.44 36.42 -20.09
CA ASN A 32 -11.85 37.76 -19.63
C ASN A 32 -12.61 38.54 -20.71
N THR A 33 -12.44 38.21 -21.99
CA THR A 33 -13.15 38.86 -23.10
C THR A 33 -14.47 38.14 -23.39
N GLN A 34 -14.54 36.84 -23.22
CA GLN A 34 -15.71 36.04 -23.51
C GLN A 34 -16.73 36.02 -22.36
N MET A 35 -16.25 35.90 -21.13
CA MET A 35 -17.13 35.76 -19.98
C MET A 35 -17.58 37.10 -19.38
N ASN A 36 -18.85 37.20 -19.09
CA ASN A 36 -19.41 38.43 -18.53
C ASN A 36 -19.30 38.46 -17.00
N PHE A 37 -18.23 38.98 -16.47
CA PHE A 37 -18.00 39.25 -15.05
C PHE A 37 -18.21 40.72 -14.66
N SER A 38 -19.09 41.41 -15.40
CA SER A 38 -19.39 42.84 -15.13
C SER A 38 -20.16 43.05 -13.84
N SER A 39 -20.95 42.08 -13.41
CA SER A 39 -21.71 42.10 -12.16
C SER A 39 -21.71 40.73 -11.50
N LYS A 40 -22.03 40.69 -10.20
CA LYS A 40 -22.17 39.46 -9.40
C LYS A 40 -23.17 38.49 -10.02
N ASP A 41 -24.30 38.95 -10.52
CA ASP A 41 -25.35 38.14 -11.11
C ASP A 41 -24.96 37.55 -12.49
N CYS A 42 -24.21 38.33 -13.28
CA CYS A 42 -23.68 37.83 -14.55
C CYS A 42 -22.63 36.75 -14.29
N ALA A 43 -21.69 37.00 -13.35
CA ALA A 43 -20.67 36.05 -12.96
C ALA A 43 -21.27 34.74 -12.44
N TYR A 44 -22.32 34.80 -11.63
CA TYR A 44 -23.05 33.63 -11.15
C TYR A 44 -23.55 32.74 -12.30
N LYS A 45 -24.18 33.33 -13.30
CA LYS A 45 -24.70 32.59 -14.46
C LYS A 45 -23.58 31.92 -15.27
N GLU A 46 -22.49 32.63 -15.47
CA GLU A 46 -21.34 32.08 -16.21
C GLU A 46 -20.69 30.91 -15.46
N LEU A 47 -20.49 31.04 -14.15
CA LEU A 47 -19.99 29.97 -13.33
C LEU A 47 -20.94 28.78 -13.27
N GLN A 48 -22.26 29.04 -13.21
CA GLN A 48 -23.27 28.00 -13.27
C GLN A 48 -23.19 27.19 -14.59
N ASN A 49 -22.91 27.85 -15.73
CA ASN A 49 -22.71 27.19 -17.02
C ASN A 49 -21.43 26.33 -17.04
N ILE A 50 -20.38 26.74 -16.30
CA ILE A 50 -19.18 25.93 -16.11
C ILE A 50 -19.52 24.73 -15.24
N GLU A 51 -20.09 24.95 -14.06
CA GLU A 51 -20.35 23.88 -13.07
C GLU A 51 -21.32 22.82 -13.55
N ASN A 52 -22.29 23.15 -14.39
CA ASN A 52 -23.22 22.20 -14.99
C ASN A 52 -22.71 21.59 -16.30
N GLY A 53 -21.49 21.93 -16.73
CA GLY A 53 -20.82 21.38 -17.92
C GLY A 53 -21.30 21.94 -19.26
N GLN A 54 -22.33 22.82 -19.29
CA GLN A 54 -22.91 23.33 -20.56
C GLN A 54 -21.89 24.08 -21.40
N LEU A 55 -20.97 24.82 -20.78
CA LEU A 55 -19.93 25.53 -21.49
C LEU A 55 -19.02 24.57 -22.27
N PHE A 56 -18.65 23.45 -21.66
CA PHE A 56 -17.77 22.44 -22.30
C PHE A 56 -18.47 21.74 -23.46
N VAL A 57 -19.76 21.47 -23.34
CA VAL A 57 -20.57 20.92 -24.44
C VAL A 57 -20.58 21.84 -25.65
N GLN A 58 -20.60 23.18 -25.47
CA GLN A 58 -20.48 24.14 -26.55
C GLN A 58 -19.12 24.03 -27.29
N PHE A 59 -18.07 23.56 -26.60
CA PHE A 59 -16.78 23.27 -27.19
C PHE A 59 -16.69 21.86 -27.79
N GLY A 60 -17.79 21.07 -27.79
CA GLY A 60 -17.80 19.68 -28.26
C GLY A 60 -17.21 18.70 -27.26
N ILE A 61 -17.16 19.02 -25.95
CA ILE A 61 -16.62 18.16 -24.89
C ILE A 61 -17.77 17.78 -23.96
N ASN A 62 -18.23 16.51 -24.07
CA ASN A 62 -19.51 16.12 -23.48
C ASN A 62 -19.45 15.72 -22.00
N ASN A 63 -18.27 15.37 -21.44
CA ASN A 63 -18.15 14.77 -20.11
C ASN A 63 -17.01 15.36 -19.26
N PHE A 64 -16.57 16.60 -19.56
CA PHE A 64 -15.53 17.21 -18.70
C PHE A 64 -16.02 17.38 -17.26
N ILE A 65 -17.25 17.85 -17.10
CA ILE A 65 -17.94 17.95 -15.80
C ILE A 65 -19.17 17.02 -15.84
N GLU A 66 -19.27 16.16 -14.84
CA GLU A 66 -20.38 15.24 -14.63
C GLU A 66 -20.95 15.43 -13.21
N ASN A 67 -21.74 16.50 -12.96
CA ASN A 67 -22.39 16.80 -11.68
C ASN A 67 -21.43 16.56 -10.50
N ASP A 68 -20.37 17.32 -10.40
CA ASP A 68 -19.41 17.14 -9.33
C ASP A 68 -19.87 17.74 -7.98
N PHE A 69 -19.17 17.38 -6.92
CA PHE A 69 -19.48 17.81 -5.55
C PHE A 69 -18.92 19.20 -5.22
N PHE A 70 -18.22 19.83 -6.15
CA PHE A 70 -17.41 21.03 -5.88
C PHE A 70 -18.06 22.34 -6.33
N GLY A 71 -19.32 22.30 -6.80
CA GLY A 71 -20.09 23.48 -7.20
C GLY A 71 -20.89 24.17 -6.08
N TRP A 72 -20.82 23.62 -4.84
CA TRP A 72 -21.61 24.08 -3.69
C TRP A 72 -21.40 25.55 -3.32
N TYR A 73 -20.26 26.14 -3.66
CA TYR A 73 -19.94 27.56 -3.40
C TYR A 73 -20.93 28.53 -4.12
N LEU A 74 -21.61 28.07 -5.17
CA LEU A 74 -22.64 28.85 -5.83
C LEU A 74 -23.93 28.95 -4.97
N ASP A 75 -24.18 27.99 -4.07
CA ASP A 75 -25.29 28.06 -3.14
C ASP A 75 -25.06 29.11 -2.05
N GLU A 76 -23.81 29.41 -1.75
CA GLU A 76 -23.34 30.41 -0.79
C GLU A 76 -22.76 31.67 -1.47
N TRP A 77 -23.21 31.94 -2.73
CA TRP A 77 -22.65 32.99 -3.58
C TRP A 77 -22.86 34.39 -3.03
N ASP A 78 -21.79 35.03 -2.59
CA ASP A 78 -21.77 36.39 -2.05
C ASP A 78 -20.80 37.32 -2.78
N THR A 79 -20.60 38.55 -2.24
CA THR A 79 -19.69 39.55 -2.85
C THR A 79 -18.23 39.17 -2.64
N GLU A 80 -17.89 38.55 -1.52
CA GLU A 80 -16.51 38.18 -1.20
C GLU A 80 -16.02 37.07 -2.13
N ILE A 81 -16.84 36.01 -2.31
CA ILE A 81 -16.56 34.94 -3.27
C ILE A 81 -16.46 35.47 -4.70
N TYR A 82 -17.35 36.40 -5.09
CA TYR A 82 -17.30 37.04 -6.40
C TYR A 82 -16.00 37.79 -6.65
N ASP A 83 -15.53 38.61 -5.68
CA ASP A 83 -14.31 39.37 -5.83
C ASP A 83 -13.06 38.47 -5.93
N GLU A 84 -12.98 37.40 -5.13
CA GLU A 84 -11.89 36.43 -5.18
C GLU A 84 -11.87 35.65 -6.51
N VAL A 85 -13.01 35.16 -6.98
CA VAL A 85 -13.10 34.46 -8.26
C VAL A 85 -12.73 35.40 -9.42
N LYS A 86 -13.14 36.68 -9.38
CA LYS A 86 -12.79 37.66 -10.38
C LYS A 86 -11.28 37.95 -10.42
N GLN A 87 -10.59 38.00 -9.27
CA GLN A 87 -9.14 38.11 -9.22
C GLN A 87 -8.44 36.85 -9.80
N LEU A 88 -8.96 35.65 -9.46
CA LEU A 88 -8.43 34.42 -10.00
C LEU A 88 -8.54 34.37 -11.53
N LEU A 89 -9.70 34.74 -12.08
CA LEU A 89 -9.92 34.79 -13.54
C LEU A 89 -8.96 35.75 -14.25
N ARG A 90 -8.72 36.92 -13.67
CA ARG A 90 -7.73 37.86 -14.24
C ARG A 90 -6.35 37.21 -14.35
N LYS A 91 -5.89 36.50 -13.30
CA LYS A 91 -4.59 35.81 -13.29
C LYS A 91 -4.54 34.66 -14.30
N ILE A 92 -5.62 33.92 -14.42
CA ILE A 92 -5.72 32.82 -15.41
C ILE A 92 -5.70 33.36 -16.83
N GLY A 93 -6.41 34.47 -17.07
CA GLY A 93 -6.45 35.13 -18.39
C GLY A 93 -5.13 35.73 -18.86
N ASP A 94 -4.15 35.90 -17.98
CA ASP A 94 -2.79 36.29 -18.33
C ASP A 94 -1.95 35.11 -18.87
N TYR A 95 -2.46 33.89 -18.77
CA TYR A 95 -1.78 32.68 -19.25
C TYR A 95 -1.93 32.52 -20.77
N ASN A 96 -0.82 32.27 -21.46
CA ASN A 96 -0.80 32.06 -22.90
C ASN A 96 -0.67 30.57 -23.26
N PHE A 97 -1.77 29.93 -23.66
CA PHE A 97 -1.81 28.52 -24.05
C PHE A 97 -1.36 28.26 -25.49
N TYR A 98 -1.16 29.30 -26.34
CA TYR A 98 -0.61 29.14 -27.68
C TYR A 98 0.87 28.78 -27.68
N GLU A 99 1.63 29.28 -26.73
CA GLU A 99 3.07 29.02 -26.60
C GLU A 99 3.37 27.68 -25.91
N THR A 100 2.41 27.13 -25.14
CA THR A 100 2.60 25.89 -24.38
C THR A 100 2.59 24.62 -25.26
N THR A 101 2.22 24.67 -26.53
CA THR A 101 2.23 23.53 -27.47
C THR A 101 3.61 23.16 -27.98
N ASN A 102 4.60 24.04 -27.81
CA ASN A 102 6.02 23.82 -28.15
C ASN A 102 6.89 23.56 -26.92
N LEU A 103 6.28 23.12 -25.82
CA LEU A 103 7.05 22.75 -24.63
C LEU A 103 7.90 21.53 -24.99
N ASP A 104 9.21 21.77 -25.13
CA ASP A 104 10.25 20.74 -25.18
C ASP A 104 10.05 19.70 -24.06
N ASP A 105 10.60 18.51 -24.21
CA ASP A 105 10.49 17.35 -23.30
C ASP A 105 10.60 17.66 -21.79
N SER A 106 11.14 18.81 -21.42
CA SER A 106 11.33 19.27 -20.03
C SER A 106 10.16 20.07 -19.44
N GLY A 107 9.20 20.56 -20.25
CA GLY A 107 8.22 21.56 -19.80
C GLY A 107 6.79 21.09 -19.63
N SER A 108 6.45 19.90 -20.08
CA SER A 108 5.08 19.37 -20.06
C SER A 108 4.76 18.47 -18.85
N GLN A 109 5.52 18.61 -17.82
CA GLN A 109 5.27 17.93 -16.56
C GLN A 109 3.93 18.40 -15.97
N ASP A 110 3.23 17.50 -15.34
CA ASP A 110 1.90 17.68 -14.76
C ASP A 110 1.84 18.90 -13.80
N LEU A 111 1.59 20.10 -14.38
CA LEU A 111 1.44 21.35 -13.62
C LEU A 111 0.35 21.23 -12.56
N LEU A 112 -0.74 20.54 -12.89
CA LEU A 112 -1.87 20.37 -12.00
C LEU A 112 -1.52 19.48 -10.83
N ARG A 113 -0.66 18.46 -11.04
CA ARG A 113 -0.09 17.63 -9.96
C ARG A 113 0.77 18.45 -9.01
N LYS A 114 1.62 19.33 -9.53
CA LYS A 114 2.44 20.21 -8.69
C LYS A 114 1.58 21.10 -7.81
N LEU A 115 0.55 21.70 -8.39
CA LEU A 115 -0.41 22.51 -7.65
C LEU A 115 -1.15 21.70 -6.58
N TYR A 116 -1.62 20.50 -6.92
CA TYR A 116 -2.25 19.62 -5.95
C TYR A 116 -1.31 19.26 -4.78
N ASN A 117 -0.08 18.88 -5.10
CA ASN A 117 0.93 18.55 -4.09
C ASN A 117 1.26 19.73 -3.16
N TYR A 118 1.19 20.96 -3.68
CA TYR A 118 1.39 22.18 -2.91
C TYR A 118 0.19 22.50 -2.00
N LEU A 119 -1.04 22.35 -2.49
CA LEU A 119 -2.27 22.69 -1.76
C LEU A 119 -2.66 21.63 -0.73
N MET A 120 -2.43 20.33 -1.01
CA MET A 120 -2.87 19.24 -0.15
C MET A 120 -1.81 18.84 0.88
N PRO A 121 -2.15 18.87 2.20
CA PRO A 121 -1.22 18.47 3.25
C PRO A 121 -0.67 17.06 3.04
N LYS A 122 0.65 16.89 3.23
CA LYS A 122 1.35 15.60 3.09
C LYS A 122 0.74 14.47 3.94
N SER A 123 0.32 14.78 5.17
CA SER A 123 -0.32 13.81 6.06
C SER A 123 -1.64 13.27 5.51
N LEU A 124 -2.41 14.09 4.79
CA LEU A 124 -3.66 13.68 4.18
C LEU A 124 -3.41 12.78 2.96
N ARG A 125 -2.48 13.17 2.07
CA ARG A 125 -2.10 12.34 0.91
C ARG A 125 -1.58 10.97 1.34
N HIS A 126 -0.80 10.92 2.42
CA HIS A 126 -0.35 9.69 3.07
C HIS A 126 -1.51 8.81 3.55
N ALA A 127 -2.51 9.40 4.20
CA ALA A 127 -3.67 8.68 4.71
C ALA A 127 -4.57 8.13 3.59
N LEU A 128 -4.60 8.79 2.44
CA LEU A 128 -5.35 8.38 1.25
C LEU A 128 -4.57 7.42 0.35
N GLY A 129 -3.28 7.22 0.62
CA GLY A 129 -2.41 6.41 -0.24
C GLY A 129 -2.11 7.06 -1.60
N GLU A 130 -2.31 8.38 -1.71
CA GLU A 130 -2.11 9.15 -2.94
C GLU A 130 -0.63 9.50 -3.11
N TYR A 131 0.09 8.66 -3.82
CA TYR A 131 1.46 8.91 -4.25
C TYR A 131 1.51 8.99 -5.78
N TYR A 132 1.61 10.21 -6.27
CA TYR A 132 1.80 10.43 -7.70
C TYR A 132 3.14 9.87 -8.16
N SER A 133 3.11 9.15 -9.27
CA SER A 133 4.32 8.54 -9.83
C SER A 133 5.28 9.61 -10.33
N PRO A 134 6.60 9.52 -10.04
CA PRO A 134 7.60 10.33 -10.71
C PRO A 134 7.52 10.16 -12.22
N ASP A 135 7.60 11.27 -12.97
CA ASP A 135 7.43 11.26 -14.43
C ASP A 135 8.44 10.36 -15.13
N TRP A 136 9.70 10.38 -14.68
CA TRP A 136 10.74 9.53 -15.24
C TRP A 136 10.46 8.04 -15.04
N LEU A 137 9.87 7.65 -13.88
CA LEU A 137 9.54 6.26 -13.58
C LEU A 137 8.36 5.79 -14.44
N ALA A 138 7.34 6.64 -14.58
CA ALA A 138 6.18 6.36 -15.43
C ALA A 138 6.58 6.26 -16.90
N GLN A 139 7.43 7.17 -17.39
CA GLN A 139 7.95 7.16 -18.75
C GLN A 139 8.82 5.92 -19.03
N ARG A 140 9.70 5.56 -18.06
CA ARG A 140 10.47 4.33 -18.17
C ARG A 140 9.55 3.10 -18.22
N THR A 141 8.56 3.02 -17.32
CA THR A 141 7.61 1.90 -17.28
C THR A 141 6.85 1.77 -18.60
N TYR A 142 6.38 2.88 -19.16
CA TYR A 142 5.72 2.91 -20.46
C TYR A 142 6.63 2.43 -21.60
N ASN A 143 7.87 2.88 -21.63
CA ASN A 143 8.83 2.50 -22.68
C ASN A 143 9.14 1.00 -22.64
N GLU A 144 9.26 0.42 -21.45
CA GLU A 144 9.60 -1.00 -21.24
C GLU A 144 8.49 -1.97 -21.66
N VAL A 145 7.22 -1.56 -21.66
CA VAL A 145 6.14 -2.42 -22.17
C VAL A 145 6.07 -2.48 -23.70
N GLY A 146 6.83 -1.61 -24.40
CA GLY A 146 7.00 -1.67 -25.87
C GLY A 146 5.79 -1.20 -26.67
N ILE A 147 4.95 -0.33 -26.11
CA ILE A 147 3.77 0.24 -26.82
C ILE A 147 4.22 1.17 -27.96
N ASN A 148 5.27 1.95 -27.75
CA ASN A 148 5.95 2.81 -28.75
C ASN A 148 5.03 3.73 -29.55
N GLY A 149 3.91 4.18 -28.96
CA GLY A 149 2.94 5.04 -29.66
C GLY A 149 2.07 4.34 -30.73
N ASP A 150 1.99 3.01 -30.70
CA ASP A 150 1.13 2.24 -31.62
C ASP A 150 -0.36 2.55 -31.34
N ILE A 151 -1.02 3.21 -32.32
CA ILE A 151 -2.43 3.63 -32.25
C ILE A 151 -3.43 2.47 -32.26
N GLN A 152 -3.00 1.26 -32.62
CA GLN A 152 -3.85 0.06 -32.65
C GLN A 152 -3.86 -0.64 -31.27
N LYS A 153 -3.05 -0.18 -30.33
CA LYS A 153 -2.92 -0.76 -28.99
C LYS A 153 -3.71 0.03 -27.96
N SER A 154 -4.56 -0.66 -27.23
CA SER A 154 -5.38 -0.07 -26.19
C SER A 154 -4.72 -0.18 -24.79
N ILE A 155 -4.83 0.91 -24.03
CA ILE A 155 -4.19 1.11 -22.74
C ILE A 155 -5.25 1.53 -21.72
N LEU A 156 -5.18 0.98 -20.51
CA LEU A 156 -5.96 1.42 -19.36
C LEU A 156 -5.05 1.60 -18.16
N ASP A 157 -5.14 2.77 -17.53
CA ASP A 157 -4.68 2.97 -16.15
C ASP A 157 -5.90 2.86 -15.22
N PRO A 158 -6.04 1.76 -14.44
CA PRO A 158 -7.23 1.53 -13.61
C PRO A 158 -7.27 2.33 -12.30
N THR A 159 -6.23 3.13 -12.02
CA THR A 159 -6.09 4.01 -10.85
C THR A 159 -5.28 5.24 -11.23
N CYS A 160 -5.77 5.96 -12.24
CA CYS A 160 -4.96 6.89 -13.03
C CYS A 160 -4.49 8.15 -12.27
N GLY A 161 -5.05 8.45 -11.11
CA GLY A 161 -4.72 9.68 -10.37
C GLY A 161 -4.91 10.92 -11.24
N SER A 162 -3.87 11.74 -11.37
CA SER A 162 -3.85 12.91 -12.27
C SER A 162 -3.67 12.55 -13.76
N GLY A 163 -3.49 11.26 -14.10
CA GLY A 163 -3.36 10.80 -15.49
C GLY A 163 -1.93 10.77 -16.01
N THR A 164 -0.90 10.65 -15.18
CA THR A 164 0.51 10.67 -15.62
C THR A 164 0.80 9.66 -16.73
N PHE A 165 0.40 8.39 -16.57
CA PHE A 165 0.60 7.37 -17.62
C PHE A 165 -0.24 7.63 -18.87
N ILE A 166 -1.43 8.18 -18.71
CA ILE A 166 -2.34 8.57 -19.78
C ILE A 166 -1.71 9.67 -20.66
N VAL A 167 -1.19 10.71 -20.02
CA VAL A 167 -0.50 11.83 -20.71
C VAL A 167 0.70 11.33 -21.51
N ILE A 168 1.51 10.44 -20.92
CA ILE A 168 2.67 9.83 -21.60
C ILE A 168 2.20 9.05 -22.84
N ALA A 169 1.15 8.25 -22.71
CA ALA A 169 0.61 7.46 -23.82
C ALA A 169 0.10 8.36 -24.97
N ILE A 170 -0.68 9.40 -24.65
CA ILE A 170 -1.21 10.36 -25.63
C ILE A 170 -0.05 11.04 -26.38
N LYS A 171 0.93 11.59 -25.65
CA LYS A 171 2.08 12.28 -26.26
C LYS A 171 2.87 11.35 -27.17
N LYS A 172 3.12 10.11 -26.75
CA LYS A 172 3.83 9.13 -27.57
C LYS A 172 3.05 8.74 -28.82
N MET A 173 1.72 8.62 -28.76
CA MET A 173 0.88 8.39 -29.92
C MET A 173 0.93 9.59 -30.90
N ILE A 174 0.85 10.81 -30.37
CA ILE A 174 0.97 12.03 -31.16
C ILE A 174 2.36 12.13 -31.83
N GLU A 175 3.44 12.03 -31.02
CA GLU A 175 4.83 12.09 -31.49
C GLU A 175 5.09 11.11 -32.65
N THR A 176 4.57 9.89 -32.51
CA THR A 176 4.80 8.81 -33.46
C THR A 176 3.98 8.97 -34.77
N ASN A 177 2.77 9.54 -34.69
CA ASN A 177 1.79 9.46 -35.77
C ASN A 177 1.39 10.81 -36.38
N LYS A 178 1.70 11.95 -35.77
CA LYS A 178 1.42 13.29 -36.30
C LYS A 178 2.04 13.44 -37.70
N GLY A 179 1.22 13.89 -38.64
CA GLY A 179 1.63 14.04 -40.06
C GLY A 179 1.62 12.75 -40.90
N LYS A 180 1.32 11.58 -40.28
CA LYS A 180 1.15 10.31 -41.01
C LYS A 180 -0.30 10.00 -41.35
N MET A 181 -1.24 10.68 -40.66
CA MET A 181 -2.69 10.57 -40.83
C MET A 181 -3.36 11.91 -40.53
N PRO A 182 -4.65 12.10 -40.89
CA PRO A 182 -5.41 13.27 -40.52
C PRO A 182 -5.51 13.41 -38.98
N ASP A 183 -5.44 14.63 -38.46
CA ASP A 183 -5.49 14.90 -37.00
C ASP A 183 -6.79 14.40 -36.35
N GLU A 184 -7.92 14.48 -37.06
CA GLU A 184 -9.21 13.94 -36.59
C GLU A 184 -9.19 12.42 -36.46
N GLU A 185 -8.55 11.70 -37.33
CA GLU A 185 -8.37 10.25 -37.26
C GLU A 185 -7.45 9.87 -36.11
N LEU A 186 -6.33 10.59 -35.93
CA LEU A 186 -5.43 10.40 -34.81
C LEU A 186 -6.12 10.66 -33.47
N LEU A 187 -6.90 11.74 -33.35
CA LEU A 187 -7.70 12.04 -32.15
C LEU A 187 -8.66 10.90 -31.82
N LYS A 188 -9.36 10.37 -32.85
CA LYS A 188 -10.29 9.25 -32.67
C LYS A 188 -9.60 8.01 -32.12
N HIS A 189 -8.44 7.64 -32.68
CA HIS A 189 -7.63 6.53 -32.17
C HIS A 189 -7.18 6.73 -30.73
N ILE A 190 -6.76 7.94 -30.35
CA ILE A 190 -6.36 8.26 -28.97
C ILE A 190 -7.55 8.06 -28.02
N ILE A 191 -8.73 8.62 -28.36
CA ILE A 191 -9.94 8.51 -27.52
C ILE A 191 -10.39 7.05 -27.38
N GLU A 192 -10.29 6.25 -28.45
CA GLU A 192 -10.70 4.85 -28.46
C GLU A 192 -9.73 3.92 -27.72
N ASN A 193 -8.47 4.33 -27.51
CA ASN A 193 -7.42 3.44 -27.03
C ASN A 193 -6.69 3.87 -25.76
N VAL A 194 -6.89 5.10 -25.24
CA VAL A 194 -6.19 5.56 -24.02
C VAL A 194 -7.20 5.93 -22.94
N HIS A 195 -7.34 5.07 -21.94
CA HIS A 195 -8.40 5.13 -20.94
C HIS A 195 -7.86 5.20 -19.52
N GLY A 196 -8.65 5.78 -18.60
CA GLY A 196 -8.31 5.84 -17.18
C GLY A 196 -9.54 5.71 -16.28
N PHE A 197 -9.34 5.06 -15.12
CA PHE A 197 -10.30 5.01 -14.03
C PHE A 197 -9.69 5.59 -12.76
N ASP A 198 -10.50 6.25 -11.95
CA ASP A 198 -10.12 6.60 -10.59
C ASP A 198 -11.36 6.70 -9.68
N LEU A 199 -11.19 6.39 -8.41
CA LEU A 199 -12.24 6.46 -7.41
C LEU A 199 -12.37 7.87 -6.81
N ASN A 200 -11.34 8.72 -6.92
CA ASN A 200 -11.32 10.08 -6.41
C ASN A 200 -11.85 11.05 -7.48
N PRO A 201 -12.98 11.75 -7.25
CA PRO A 201 -13.54 12.68 -8.24
C PRO A 201 -12.59 13.84 -8.58
N LEU A 202 -11.75 14.25 -7.62
CA LEU A 202 -10.77 15.32 -7.85
C LEU A 202 -9.62 14.86 -8.75
N ALA A 203 -9.19 13.59 -8.60
CA ALA A 203 -8.22 12.96 -9.49
C ALA A 203 -8.78 12.88 -10.93
N VAL A 204 -10.04 12.46 -11.07
CA VAL A 204 -10.71 12.36 -12.37
C VAL A 204 -10.78 13.69 -13.11
N ILE A 205 -11.19 14.78 -12.44
CA ILE A 205 -11.26 16.09 -13.08
C ILE A 205 -9.86 16.60 -13.48
N THR A 206 -8.86 16.31 -12.64
CA THR A 206 -7.45 16.61 -12.94
C THR A 206 -6.95 15.80 -14.15
N ALA A 207 -7.23 14.51 -14.19
CA ALA A 207 -6.86 13.64 -15.31
C ALA A 207 -7.54 14.04 -16.61
N ARG A 208 -8.83 14.44 -16.57
CA ARG A 208 -9.53 14.97 -17.74
C ARG A 208 -8.92 16.27 -18.26
N ALA A 209 -8.54 17.17 -17.35
CA ALA A 209 -7.85 18.40 -17.72
C ALA A 209 -6.48 18.09 -18.37
N ASN A 210 -5.70 17.21 -17.77
CA ASN A 210 -4.42 16.77 -18.30
C ASN A 210 -4.57 16.03 -19.64
N TYR A 211 -5.64 15.26 -19.83
CA TYR A 211 -5.97 14.61 -21.11
C TYR A 211 -6.16 15.66 -22.22
N LEU A 212 -7.00 16.67 -21.97
CA LEU A 212 -7.23 17.77 -22.93
C LEU A 212 -5.95 18.57 -23.22
N LEU A 213 -5.14 18.87 -22.18
CA LEU A 213 -3.86 19.52 -22.34
C LEU A 213 -2.89 18.70 -23.19
N ALA A 214 -2.86 17.36 -22.99
CA ALA A 214 -2.00 16.46 -23.74
C ALA A 214 -2.40 16.31 -25.22
N LEU A 215 -3.69 16.41 -25.54
CA LEU A 215 -4.17 16.42 -26.93
C LEU A 215 -3.66 17.64 -27.71
N GLY A 216 -3.35 18.75 -27.02
CA GLY A 216 -2.75 19.93 -27.63
C GLY A 216 -3.56 20.51 -28.76
N ASP A 217 -2.98 20.57 -29.97
CA ASP A 217 -3.63 21.17 -31.15
C ASP A 217 -4.63 20.25 -31.85
N LEU A 218 -4.65 18.95 -31.51
CA LEU A 218 -5.62 18.02 -32.12
C LEU A 218 -7.08 18.38 -31.83
N ILE A 219 -7.35 19.23 -30.82
CA ILE A 219 -8.71 19.66 -30.49
C ILE A 219 -9.13 20.97 -31.18
N ASN A 220 -8.24 21.66 -31.89
CA ASN A 220 -8.50 23.02 -32.41
C ASN A 220 -9.58 23.07 -33.51
N ASP A 221 -9.50 22.19 -34.47
CA ASP A 221 -10.33 22.24 -35.72
C ASP A 221 -11.27 21.01 -35.82
N THR A 222 -11.48 20.26 -34.75
CA THR A 222 -12.33 19.07 -34.77
C THR A 222 -13.81 19.43 -34.71
N SER A 223 -14.59 18.88 -35.65
CA SER A 223 -16.05 18.94 -35.64
C SER A 223 -16.67 17.82 -34.78
N CYS A 224 -15.85 16.91 -34.25
CA CYS A 224 -16.31 15.74 -33.49
C CYS A 224 -16.57 16.08 -32.02
N ASP A 225 -17.68 15.55 -31.49
CA ASP A 225 -17.94 15.52 -30.07
C ASP A 225 -16.95 14.59 -29.37
N ILE A 226 -16.27 15.10 -28.34
CA ILE A 226 -15.28 14.39 -27.53
C ILE A 226 -15.91 13.91 -26.23
N GLU A 227 -15.93 12.60 -25.99
CA GLU A 227 -16.11 12.00 -24.68
C GLU A 227 -14.71 11.60 -24.15
N ILE A 228 -14.21 12.31 -23.12
CA ILE A 228 -12.90 12.03 -22.51
C ILE A 228 -12.97 10.67 -21.81
N PRO A 229 -12.11 9.69 -22.19
CA PRO A 229 -12.21 8.33 -21.67
C PRO A 229 -11.57 8.15 -20.29
N ILE A 230 -11.81 9.11 -19.40
CA ILE A 230 -11.43 9.09 -17.98
C ILE A 230 -12.70 9.07 -17.16
N TYR A 231 -12.87 8.02 -16.34
CA TYR A 231 -14.14 7.78 -15.65
C TYR A 231 -13.96 7.72 -14.13
N HIS A 232 -14.89 8.37 -13.42
CA HIS A 232 -15.01 8.27 -11.97
C HIS A 232 -15.69 6.95 -11.59
N CYS A 233 -14.91 5.90 -11.35
CA CYS A 233 -15.45 4.57 -11.06
C CYS A 233 -14.46 3.72 -10.26
N ASP A 234 -14.98 2.64 -9.65
CA ASP A 234 -14.19 1.66 -8.92
C ASP A 234 -13.78 0.51 -9.84
N ALA A 235 -12.47 0.37 -10.09
CA ALA A 235 -11.91 -0.72 -10.89
C ALA A 235 -12.05 -2.11 -10.22
N MET A 236 -12.39 -2.16 -8.93
CA MET A 236 -12.61 -3.42 -8.19
C MET A 236 -13.90 -4.13 -8.54
N LEU A 237 -14.81 -3.50 -9.30
CA LEU A 237 -16.09 -4.09 -9.72
C LEU A 237 -16.90 -4.64 -8.55
N THR A 238 -17.31 -3.76 -7.65
CA THR A 238 -18.11 -4.13 -6.47
C THR A 238 -19.56 -4.54 -6.79
N ILE A 239 -19.95 -4.51 -8.08
CA ILE A 239 -21.29 -4.91 -8.55
C ILE A 239 -21.37 -6.43 -8.64
N LEU A 240 -22.36 -6.99 -7.92
CA LEU A 240 -22.68 -8.42 -7.92
C LEU A 240 -23.77 -8.74 -8.93
N GLU A 241 -23.74 -9.97 -9.47
CA GLU A 241 -24.85 -10.54 -10.24
C GLU A 241 -25.58 -11.57 -9.39
N GLU A 242 -26.88 -11.42 -9.23
CA GLU A 242 -27.70 -12.36 -8.47
C GLU A 242 -28.91 -12.81 -9.31
N ASN A 243 -29.31 -14.08 -9.14
CA ASN A 243 -30.52 -14.62 -9.76
C ASN A 243 -31.76 -14.23 -8.92
N ARG A 244 -32.83 -13.80 -9.59
CA ARG A 244 -34.17 -13.49 -9.04
C ARG A 244 -35.23 -14.16 -9.91
N GLU A 245 -35.50 -15.44 -9.68
CA GLU A 245 -36.59 -16.16 -10.37
C GLU A 245 -36.48 -15.98 -11.90
N ASP A 246 -35.55 -16.60 -12.55
CA ASP A 246 -35.28 -16.56 -14.00
C ASP A 246 -34.74 -15.21 -14.56
N HIS A 247 -34.70 -14.14 -13.74
CA HIS A 247 -34.04 -12.89 -14.09
C HIS A 247 -32.75 -12.71 -13.29
N TYR A 248 -31.76 -12.11 -13.95
CA TYR A 248 -30.53 -11.68 -13.27
C TYR A 248 -30.59 -10.20 -12.97
N VAL A 249 -30.18 -9.82 -11.77
CA VAL A 249 -30.02 -8.43 -11.38
C VAL A 249 -28.54 -8.11 -11.14
N LYS A 250 -28.17 -6.90 -11.52
CA LYS A 250 -26.90 -6.27 -11.12
C LYS A 250 -27.15 -5.51 -9.83
N LYS A 251 -26.46 -5.91 -8.77
CA LYS A 251 -26.64 -5.40 -7.42
C LYS A 251 -25.49 -4.55 -6.98
N ILE A 252 -25.78 -3.35 -6.52
CA ILE A 252 -24.81 -2.46 -5.89
C ILE A 252 -25.27 -2.11 -4.48
N ALA A 253 -24.41 -2.37 -3.50
CA ALA A 253 -24.62 -1.96 -2.11
C ALA A 253 -24.02 -0.57 -1.87
N THR A 254 -24.82 0.34 -1.31
CA THR A 254 -24.41 1.72 -1.04
C THR A 254 -24.96 2.19 0.30
N ARG A 255 -24.50 3.35 0.77
CA ARG A 255 -25.07 3.99 1.98
C ARG A 255 -26.54 4.43 1.82
N ALA A 256 -27.03 4.60 0.60
CA ALA A 256 -28.46 4.90 0.34
C ALA A 256 -29.32 3.64 0.29
N GLY A 257 -28.72 2.46 0.33
CA GLY A 257 -29.37 1.16 0.23
C GLY A 257 -28.77 0.28 -0.86
N ILE A 258 -29.41 -0.84 -1.10
CA ILE A 258 -29.04 -1.79 -2.14
C ILE A 258 -29.91 -1.52 -3.37
N PHE A 259 -29.26 -1.23 -4.51
CA PHE A 259 -29.95 -1.09 -5.79
C PHE A 259 -29.81 -2.38 -6.58
N GLU A 260 -30.90 -2.92 -7.03
CA GLU A 260 -30.99 -4.09 -7.91
C GLU A 260 -31.54 -3.64 -9.27
N ILE A 261 -30.74 -3.82 -10.32
CA ILE A 261 -31.05 -3.36 -11.67
C ILE A 261 -31.10 -4.58 -12.59
N PRO A 262 -32.22 -4.82 -13.29
CA PRO A 262 -32.35 -5.96 -14.17
C PRO A 262 -31.26 -5.96 -15.25
N LYS A 263 -30.65 -7.14 -15.49
CA LYS A 263 -29.54 -7.34 -16.42
C LYS A 263 -29.92 -6.99 -17.85
N GLU A 264 -31.18 -7.17 -18.23
CA GLU A 264 -31.73 -6.88 -19.53
C GLU A 264 -31.47 -5.44 -19.97
N PHE A 265 -31.44 -4.51 -19.02
CA PHE A 265 -31.11 -3.10 -19.27
C PHE A 265 -29.62 -2.79 -19.18
N CYS A 266 -28.80 -3.71 -18.67
CA CYS A 266 -27.37 -3.52 -18.45
C CYS A 266 -26.51 -4.16 -19.56
N VAL A 267 -27.04 -4.38 -20.76
CA VAL A 267 -26.32 -5.02 -21.87
C VAL A 267 -25.31 -4.06 -22.50
N HIS A 268 -25.68 -2.80 -22.65
CA HIS A 268 -24.83 -1.75 -23.24
C HIS A 268 -24.89 -0.47 -22.40
N LYS A 269 -23.81 0.30 -22.36
CA LYS A 269 -23.72 1.62 -21.68
C LYS A 269 -24.90 2.52 -22.07
N THR A 270 -25.18 2.64 -23.38
CA THR A 270 -26.25 3.49 -23.91
C THR A 270 -27.64 3.05 -23.45
N SER A 271 -27.90 1.74 -23.40
CA SER A 271 -29.17 1.19 -22.90
C SER A 271 -29.34 1.49 -21.43
N PHE A 272 -28.32 1.23 -20.62
CA PHE A 272 -28.38 1.46 -19.18
C PHE A 272 -28.58 2.95 -18.83
N PHE A 273 -27.82 3.84 -19.48
CA PHE A 273 -27.95 5.28 -19.25
C PHE A 273 -29.33 5.80 -19.71
N SER A 274 -29.82 5.28 -20.82
CA SER A 274 -31.17 5.61 -21.32
C SER A 274 -32.27 5.16 -20.35
N LEU A 275 -32.15 3.97 -19.70
CA LEU A 275 -33.06 3.55 -18.66
C LEU A 275 -33.07 4.55 -17.49
N LEU A 276 -31.89 4.92 -16.97
CA LEU A 276 -31.81 5.88 -15.86
C LEU A 276 -32.43 7.23 -16.21
N ASP A 277 -32.26 7.69 -17.43
CA ASP A 277 -32.84 8.95 -17.91
C ASP A 277 -34.37 8.87 -18.05
N GLU A 278 -34.92 7.73 -18.51
CA GLU A 278 -36.38 7.54 -18.58
C GLU A 278 -37.00 7.45 -17.16
N LEU A 279 -36.39 6.71 -16.26
CA LEU A 279 -36.80 6.62 -14.86
C LEU A 279 -36.78 8.02 -14.19
N ARG A 280 -35.69 8.79 -14.40
CA ARG A 280 -35.55 10.16 -13.91
C ARG A 280 -36.68 11.07 -14.45
N LYS A 281 -36.92 11.04 -15.77
CA LYS A 281 -38.01 11.82 -16.41
C LYS A 281 -39.40 11.44 -15.85
N GLY A 282 -39.62 10.12 -15.64
CA GLY A 282 -40.84 9.62 -15.04
C GLY A 282 -41.06 10.16 -13.62
N ILE A 283 -40.02 10.16 -12.79
CA ILE A 283 -40.04 10.68 -11.42
C ILE A 283 -40.33 12.19 -11.40
N ILE A 284 -39.61 12.98 -12.21
CA ILE A 284 -39.80 14.44 -12.27
C ILE A 284 -41.17 14.83 -12.76
N LYS A 285 -41.70 14.12 -13.79
CA LYS A 285 -43.03 14.34 -14.36
C LYS A 285 -44.14 13.67 -13.56
N GLN A 286 -43.86 12.98 -12.48
CA GLN A 286 -44.80 12.24 -11.63
C GLN A 286 -45.70 11.26 -12.41
N LYS A 287 -45.10 10.59 -13.44
CA LYS A 287 -45.84 9.60 -14.23
C LYS A 287 -46.25 8.40 -13.39
N ASP A 288 -47.43 7.85 -13.66
CA ASP A 288 -47.85 6.55 -13.13
C ASP A 288 -46.96 5.47 -13.74
N PHE A 289 -46.24 4.72 -12.89
CA PHE A 289 -45.30 3.70 -13.36
C PHE A 289 -45.99 2.60 -14.15
N GLU A 290 -47.12 2.12 -13.68
CA GLU A 290 -47.82 0.97 -14.26
C GLU A 290 -48.59 1.30 -15.53
N LYS A 291 -49.21 2.50 -15.56
CA LYS A 291 -50.09 2.89 -16.67
C LYS A 291 -49.37 3.57 -17.81
N GLU A 292 -48.24 4.24 -17.53
CA GLU A 292 -47.55 5.06 -18.52
C GLU A 292 -46.09 4.67 -18.68
N LEU A 293 -45.30 4.75 -17.59
CA LEU A 293 -43.86 4.66 -17.68
C LEU A 293 -43.34 3.27 -18.11
N TRP A 294 -43.96 2.19 -17.55
CA TRP A 294 -43.56 0.81 -17.93
C TRP A 294 -43.84 0.51 -19.40
N ILE A 295 -44.93 1.02 -19.93
CA ILE A 295 -45.28 0.87 -21.35
C ILE A 295 -44.24 1.57 -22.25
N GLU A 296 -43.80 2.78 -21.86
CA GLU A 296 -42.76 3.51 -22.58
C GLU A 296 -41.41 2.78 -22.52
N ILE A 297 -41.01 2.27 -21.33
CA ILE A 297 -39.80 1.52 -21.11
C ILE A 297 -39.82 0.21 -21.92
N SER A 298 -40.87 -0.60 -21.78
CA SER A 298 -40.97 -1.89 -22.48
C SER A 298 -40.87 -1.73 -23.99
N LYS A 299 -41.56 -0.73 -24.54
CA LYS A 299 -41.47 -0.40 -25.97
C LYS A 299 -40.09 0.06 -26.40
N LYS A 300 -39.46 0.95 -25.60
CA LYS A 300 -38.15 1.51 -25.93
C LYS A 300 -37.05 0.48 -25.89
N PHE A 301 -37.07 -0.40 -24.90
CA PHE A 301 -36.03 -1.42 -24.69
C PHE A 301 -36.36 -2.77 -25.35
N LYS A 302 -37.55 -2.87 -25.99
CA LYS A 302 -38.05 -4.09 -26.65
C LYS A 302 -38.09 -5.30 -25.72
N VAL A 303 -38.50 -5.08 -24.48
CA VAL A 303 -38.75 -6.14 -23.48
C VAL A 303 -40.26 -6.49 -23.46
N ASP A 304 -40.58 -7.71 -23.01
CA ASP A 304 -41.98 -8.12 -22.90
C ASP A 304 -42.71 -7.30 -21.84
N ALA A 305 -43.71 -6.54 -22.26
CA ALA A 305 -44.55 -5.73 -21.37
C ALA A 305 -45.37 -6.58 -20.37
N GLN A 306 -45.59 -7.88 -20.67
CA GLN A 306 -46.34 -8.82 -19.83
C GLN A 306 -45.40 -9.54 -18.84
N ASP A 307 -44.09 -9.38 -18.89
CA ASP A 307 -43.16 -9.92 -17.93
C ASP A 307 -43.35 -9.24 -16.56
N LEU A 308 -44.15 -9.91 -15.72
CA LEU A 308 -44.50 -9.38 -14.40
C LEU A 308 -43.31 -9.26 -13.47
N LYS A 309 -42.34 -10.19 -13.57
CA LYS A 309 -41.14 -10.17 -12.70
C LYS A 309 -40.19 -9.06 -13.08
N LEU A 310 -39.90 -8.89 -14.37
CA LEU A 310 -39.08 -7.79 -14.87
C LEU A 310 -39.72 -6.42 -14.54
N LYS A 311 -41.02 -6.32 -14.65
CA LYS A 311 -41.80 -5.12 -14.25
C LYS A 311 -41.62 -4.84 -12.76
N GLU A 312 -41.82 -5.85 -11.90
CA GLU A 312 -41.64 -5.74 -10.44
C GLU A 312 -40.23 -5.26 -10.05
N LEU A 313 -39.18 -5.90 -10.59
CA LEU A 313 -37.81 -5.50 -10.34
C LEU A 313 -37.53 -4.05 -10.77
N THR A 314 -38.05 -3.65 -11.93
CA THR A 314 -37.91 -2.28 -12.43
C THR A 314 -38.68 -1.27 -11.57
N LEU A 315 -39.86 -1.63 -11.10
CA LEU A 315 -40.67 -0.81 -10.18
C LEU A 315 -39.95 -0.60 -8.85
N ASN A 316 -39.37 -1.66 -8.28
CA ASN A 316 -38.62 -1.56 -7.03
C ASN A 316 -37.44 -0.57 -7.16
N PHE A 317 -36.71 -0.64 -8.25
CA PHE A 317 -35.61 0.30 -8.53
C PHE A 317 -36.14 1.74 -8.72
N TYR A 318 -37.25 1.93 -9.48
CA TYR A 318 -37.91 3.22 -9.63
C TYR A 318 -38.33 3.83 -8.29
N GLN A 319 -38.93 3.03 -7.40
CA GLN A 319 -39.36 3.49 -6.07
C GLN A 319 -38.17 3.95 -5.20
N GLN A 320 -37.07 3.24 -5.27
CA GLN A 320 -35.84 3.66 -4.58
C GLN A 320 -35.32 5.01 -5.09
N LEU A 321 -35.30 5.22 -6.41
CA LEU A 321 -34.94 6.52 -7.00
C LEU A 321 -35.96 7.63 -6.64
N ALA A 322 -37.23 7.31 -6.56
CA ALA A 322 -38.27 8.27 -6.15
C ALA A 322 -38.10 8.73 -4.69
N ILE A 323 -37.63 7.84 -3.79
CA ILE A 323 -37.27 8.20 -2.41
C ILE A 323 -36.08 9.18 -2.40
N LEU A 324 -35.08 8.97 -3.23
CA LEU A 324 -33.95 9.89 -3.35
C LEU A 324 -34.34 11.26 -3.91
N ASN A 325 -35.34 11.28 -4.82
CA ASN A 325 -35.89 12.54 -5.33
C ASN A 325 -36.60 13.35 -4.23
N LYS A 326 -37.40 12.69 -3.36
CA LYS A 326 -38.02 13.33 -2.20
C LYS A 326 -37.01 13.95 -1.24
N LYS A 327 -35.81 13.40 -1.18
CA LYS A 327 -34.68 13.93 -0.37
C LYS A 327 -33.85 15.00 -1.10
N GLY A 328 -34.17 15.34 -2.36
CA GLY A 328 -33.42 16.31 -3.17
C GLY A 328 -32.05 15.83 -3.69
N ILE A 329 -31.75 14.53 -3.60
CA ILE A 329 -30.42 13.95 -3.90
C ILE A 329 -30.42 12.99 -5.10
N LEU A 330 -31.49 12.95 -5.89
CA LEU A 330 -31.67 12.02 -7.01
C LEU A 330 -30.52 12.14 -8.04
N ASN A 331 -30.19 13.36 -8.47
CA ASN A 331 -29.18 13.56 -9.53
C ASN A 331 -27.79 13.06 -9.10
N VAL A 332 -27.40 13.30 -7.85
CA VAL A 332 -26.14 12.80 -7.28
C VAL A 332 -26.10 11.28 -7.32
N TRP A 333 -27.16 10.61 -6.87
CA TRP A 333 -27.21 9.15 -6.84
C TRP A 333 -27.28 8.52 -8.21
N LEU A 334 -27.99 9.13 -9.16
CA LEU A 334 -27.99 8.67 -10.55
C LEU A 334 -26.56 8.69 -11.13
N GLN A 335 -25.79 9.73 -10.82
CA GLN A 335 -24.39 9.80 -11.26
C GLN A 335 -23.53 8.73 -10.59
N ILE A 336 -23.65 8.53 -9.27
CA ILE A 336 -22.96 7.46 -8.55
C ILE A 336 -23.28 6.09 -9.16
N ILE A 337 -24.54 5.81 -9.46
CA ILE A 337 -24.96 4.56 -10.08
C ILE A 337 -24.39 4.45 -11.52
N LYS A 338 -24.47 5.51 -12.33
CA LYS A 338 -23.84 5.53 -13.67
C LYS A 338 -22.37 5.18 -13.58
N ASN A 339 -21.63 5.86 -12.73
CA ASN A 339 -20.20 5.69 -12.56
C ASN A 339 -19.83 4.27 -12.10
N ALA A 340 -20.56 3.71 -11.15
CA ALA A 340 -20.32 2.36 -10.67
C ALA A 340 -20.47 1.28 -11.78
N PHE A 341 -21.30 1.55 -12.79
CA PHE A 341 -21.55 0.61 -13.90
C PHE A 341 -20.60 0.77 -15.10
N ILE A 342 -19.88 1.88 -15.21
CA ILE A 342 -18.96 2.13 -16.34
C ILE A 342 -17.96 0.98 -16.57
N PRO A 343 -17.30 0.44 -15.52
CA PRO A 343 -16.33 -0.63 -15.72
C PRO A 343 -16.91 -1.89 -16.37
N LEU A 344 -18.22 -2.17 -16.17
CA LEU A 344 -18.89 -3.34 -16.76
C LEU A 344 -19.00 -3.25 -18.29
N PHE A 345 -19.00 -2.04 -18.84
CA PHE A 345 -19.13 -1.78 -20.28
C PHE A 345 -17.79 -1.57 -20.98
N HIS A 346 -16.71 -1.55 -20.18
CA HIS A 346 -15.38 -1.31 -20.73
C HIS A 346 -14.86 -2.54 -21.48
N LYS A 347 -14.31 -2.32 -22.67
CA LYS A 347 -13.67 -3.38 -23.45
C LYS A 347 -12.32 -3.75 -22.84
N LYS A 348 -11.91 -5.01 -23.00
CA LYS A 348 -10.58 -5.45 -22.61
C LYS A 348 -9.52 -4.76 -23.46
N VAL A 349 -8.42 -4.36 -22.80
CA VAL A 349 -7.29 -3.64 -23.41
C VAL A 349 -6.08 -4.53 -23.62
N ASP A 350 -5.13 -4.08 -24.46
CA ASP A 350 -3.86 -4.77 -24.67
C ASP A 350 -2.89 -4.57 -23.50
N PHE A 351 -2.94 -3.40 -22.85
CA PHE A 351 -2.03 -3.03 -21.77
C PHE A 351 -2.77 -2.42 -20.56
N LEU A 352 -2.40 -2.92 -19.39
CA LEU A 352 -2.69 -2.27 -18.10
C LEU A 352 -1.39 -1.66 -17.59
N ILE A 353 -1.40 -0.36 -17.28
CA ILE A 353 -0.22 0.35 -16.80
C ILE A 353 -0.64 1.35 -15.71
N GLY A 354 0.09 1.41 -14.60
CA GLY A 354 -0.29 2.32 -13.51
C GLY A 354 0.51 2.12 -12.24
N ASN A 355 0.11 2.89 -11.23
CA ASN A 355 0.61 2.80 -9.86
C ASN A 355 -0.58 2.61 -8.91
N PRO A 356 -0.98 1.37 -8.61
CA PRO A 356 -2.13 1.10 -7.73
C PRO A 356 -1.86 1.56 -6.30
N PRO A 357 -2.90 1.89 -5.49
CA PRO A 357 -2.72 2.37 -4.13
C PRO A 357 -2.10 1.32 -3.21
N TRP A 358 -1.07 1.71 -2.41
CA TRP A 358 -0.39 0.86 -1.44
C TRP A 358 -0.97 1.09 -0.03
N VAL A 359 -2.23 0.78 0.12
CA VAL A 359 -2.95 0.92 1.39
C VAL A 359 -3.25 -0.46 1.94
N ASN A 360 -2.86 -0.70 3.18
CA ASN A 360 -3.20 -1.96 3.85
C ASN A 360 -4.72 -2.09 3.93
N TRP A 361 -5.25 -3.23 3.46
CA TRP A 361 -6.69 -3.45 3.39
C TRP A 361 -7.40 -3.30 4.74
N GLN A 362 -6.71 -3.58 5.86
CA GLN A 362 -7.27 -3.45 7.21
C GLN A 362 -7.51 -1.99 7.63
N THR A 363 -6.84 -1.04 6.98
CA THR A 363 -6.97 0.40 7.25
C THR A 363 -8.02 1.08 6.37
N LEU A 364 -8.59 0.36 5.42
CA LEU A 364 -9.67 0.86 4.58
C LEU A 364 -10.95 1.10 5.41
N PRO A 365 -11.82 2.05 5.02
CA PRO A 365 -13.13 2.22 5.63
C PRO A 365 -13.90 0.91 5.68
N GLU A 366 -14.60 0.66 6.78
CA GLU A 366 -15.28 -0.62 7.04
C GLU A 366 -16.26 -0.99 5.93
N ASP A 367 -17.12 -0.07 5.51
CA ASP A 367 -18.11 -0.28 4.45
C ASP A 367 -17.45 -0.73 3.13
N TYR A 368 -16.32 -0.09 2.77
CA TYR A 368 -15.58 -0.45 1.55
C TYR A 368 -14.87 -1.79 1.69
N ARG A 369 -14.23 -2.02 2.83
CA ARG A 369 -13.58 -3.30 3.14
C ARG A 369 -14.56 -4.47 3.05
N ASP A 370 -15.77 -4.33 3.59
CA ASP A 370 -16.81 -5.35 3.54
C ASP A 370 -17.29 -5.61 2.11
N SER A 371 -17.38 -4.58 1.28
CA SER A 371 -17.79 -4.71 -0.14
C SER A 371 -16.81 -5.54 -0.97
N ILE A 372 -15.51 -5.42 -0.70
CA ILE A 372 -14.45 -6.13 -1.44
C ILE A 372 -13.97 -7.42 -0.75
N HIS A 373 -14.44 -7.69 0.48
CA HIS A 373 -13.98 -8.84 1.28
C HIS A 373 -14.10 -10.18 0.52
N LYS A 374 -15.22 -10.39 -0.17
CA LYS A 374 -15.49 -11.60 -0.95
C LYS A 374 -14.45 -11.82 -2.06
N HIS A 375 -13.95 -10.76 -2.69
CA HIS A 375 -13.00 -10.87 -3.78
C HIS A 375 -11.66 -11.46 -3.35
N TRP A 376 -11.19 -11.20 -2.12
CA TRP A 376 -9.94 -11.80 -1.61
C TRP A 376 -9.96 -13.32 -1.63
N TYR A 377 -11.12 -13.93 -1.35
CA TYR A 377 -11.31 -15.39 -1.39
C TYR A 377 -11.61 -15.89 -2.80
N GLU A 378 -12.40 -15.16 -3.59
CA GLU A 378 -12.72 -15.50 -4.97
C GLU A 378 -11.44 -15.58 -5.83
N TYR A 379 -10.53 -14.61 -5.65
CA TYR A 379 -9.24 -14.59 -6.34
C TYR A 379 -8.18 -15.47 -5.66
N LYS A 380 -8.53 -16.22 -4.61
CA LYS A 380 -7.63 -17.13 -3.88
C LYS A 380 -6.38 -16.44 -3.30
N ILE A 381 -6.46 -15.14 -3.04
CA ILE A 381 -5.36 -14.40 -2.41
C ILE A 381 -5.32 -14.76 -0.93
N PHE A 382 -6.47 -14.72 -0.24
CA PHE A 382 -6.62 -15.27 1.11
C PHE A 382 -7.12 -16.71 1.02
N ASP A 383 -6.25 -17.65 1.35
CA ASP A 383 -6.53 -19.09 1.33
C ASP A 383 -6.35 -19.72 2.72
N PHE A 384 -6.57 -18.91 3.76
CA PHE A 384 -6.30 -19.32 5.13
C PHE A 384 -7.58 -19.75 5.82
N THR A 385 -7.58 -21.02 6.29
CA THR A 385 -8.58 -21.53 7.23
C THR A 385 -8.03 -21.56 8.66
N GLY A 386 -8.88 -21.33 9.66
CA GLY A 386 -8.52 -21.47 11.07
C GLY A 386 -7.77 -20.27 11.68
N LEU A 387 -6.78 -20.57 12.56
CA LEU A 387 -6.09 -19.57 13.38
C LEU A 387 -5.29 -18.55 12.54
N LYS A 388 -4.72 -18.98 11.41
CA LYS A 388 -3.97 -18.10 10.49
C LYS A 388 -4.87 -17.04 9.86
N ALA A 389 -6.11 -17.36 9.52
CA ALA A 389 -7.09 -16.38 9.04
C ALA A 389 -7.48 -15.35 10.12
N ARG A 390 -7.49 -15.77 11.39
CA ARG A 390 -7.83 -14.90 12.54
C ARG A 390 -6.66 -14.04 13.02
N LEU A 391 -5.41 -14.49 12.85
CA LEU A 391 -4.21 -13.80 13.31
C LEU A 391 -3.64 -12.79 12.31
N GLY A 392 -4.34 -12.53 11.19
CA GLY A 392 -4.04 -11.39 10.33
C GLY A 392 -2.78 -11.53 9.48
N ASN A 393 -2.56 -12.68 8.85
CA ASN A 393 -1.67 -12.73 7.67
C ASN A 393 -2.18 -11.86 6.51
N ALA A 394 -3.30 -11.18 6.72
CA ALA A 394 -3.90 -10.19 5.85
C ALA A 394 -3.26 -8.80 6.03
N HIS A 395 -1.94 -8.72 5.90
CA HIS A 395 -1.21 -7.43 5.86
C HIS A 395 -0.96 -6.98 4.41
N ASP A 396 -1.61 -7.61 3.44
CA ASP A 396 -1.45 -7.25 2.04
C ASP A 396 -2.10 -5.89 1.74
N ASP A 397 -1.47 -5.15 0.84
CA ASP A 397 -2.02 -3.91 0.30
C ASP A 397 -3.15 -4.22 -0.68
N ILE A 398 -4.11 -3.30 -0.81
CA ILE A 398 -5.22 -3.43 -1.77
C ILE A 398 -4.70 -3.60 -3.22
N SER A 399 -3.50 -3.10 -3.51
CA SER A 399 -2.84 -3.26 -4.81
C SER A 399 -2.71 -4.72 -5.26
N VAL A 400 -2.58 -5.66 -4.30
CA VAL A 400 -2.50 -7.11 -4.56
C VAL A 400 -3.81 -7.60 -5.18
N LEU A 401 -4.93 -7.33 -4.52
CA LEU A 401 -6.25 -7.73 -5.03
C LEU A 401 -6.56 -7.02 -6.34
N LEU A 402 -6.33 -5.70 -6.39
CA LEU A 402 -6.59 -4.88 -7.58
C LEU A 402 -5.86 -5.43 -8.81
N THR A 403 -4.59 -5.83 -8.67
CA THR A 403 -3.81 -6.41 -9.76
C THR A 403 -4.54 -7.57 -10.44
N TYR A 404 -5.06 -8.51 -9.67
CA TYR A 404 -5.75 -9.69 -10.22
C TYR A 404 -7.14 -9.36 -10.75
N VAL A 405 -7.89 -8.50 -10.06
CA VAL A 405 -9.22 -8.06 -10.50
C VAL A 405 -9.15 -7.34 -11.84
N VAL A 406 -8.21 -6.40 -12.01
CA VAL A 406 -8.10 -5.65 -13.27
C VAL A 406 -7.55 -6.50 -14.42
N MET A 407 -6.64 -7.45 -14.14
CA MET A 407 -6.18 -8.40 -15.15
C MET A 407 -7.30 -9.32 -15.65
N ASP A 408 -8.18 -9.76 -14.76
CA ASP A 408 -9.31 -10.61 -15.11
C ASP A 408 -10.32 -9.87 -16.00
N ASN A 409 -10.72 -8.69 -15.55
CA ASN A 409 -11.85 -7.97 -16.13
C ASN A 409 -11.46 -7.10 -17.34
N PHE A 410 -10.27 -6.49 -17.31
CA PHE A 410 -9.92 -5.48 -18.31
C PHE A 410 -8.75 -5.86 -19.21
N LEU A 411 -7.96 -6.90 -18.91
CA LEU A 411 -6.85 -7.29 -19.75
C LEU A 411 -7.25 -8.40 -20.74
N LYS A 412 -6.93 -8.22 -22.03
CA LYS A 412 -7.05 -9.27 -23.04
C LYS A 412 -6.18 -10.46 -22.68
N ASP A 413 -6.49 -11.64 -23.18
CA ASP A 413 -5.59 -12.78 -23.15
C ASP A 413 -4.33 -12.44 -23.92
N ASN A 414 -3.17 -12.81 -23.39
CA ASN A 414 -1.84 -12.40 -23.87
C ASN A 414 -1.54 -10.89 -23.73
N GLY A 415 -2.43 -10.10 -23.10
CA GLY A 415 -2.17 -8.72 -22.75
C GLY A 415 -1.11 -8.59 -21.65
N THR A 416 -0.50 -7.41 -21.55
CA THR A 416 0.58 -7.12 -20.61
C THR A 416 0.14 -6.12 -19.54
N LEU A 417 0.51 -6.38 -18.28
CA LEU A 417 0.39 -5.46 -17.17
C LEU A 417 1.79 -4.99 -16.74
N ALA A 418 1.92 -3.69 -16.48
CA ALA A 418 3.10 -3.09 -15.84
C ALA A 418 2.66 -2.18 -14.68
N PHE A 419 2.87 -2.64 -13.46
CA PHE A 419 2.49 -1.90 -12.25
C PHE A 419 3.69 -1.56 -11.39
N ILE A 420 3.66 -0.36 -10.83
CA ILE A 420 4.53 0.04 -9.74
C ILE A 420 3.98 -0.60 -8.46
N ILE A 421 4.78 -1.44 -7.80
CA ILE A 421 4.37 -2.22 -6.62
C ILE A 421 5.32 -2.01 -5.45
N ASN A 422 4.85 -2.38 -4.26
CA ASN A 422 5.73 -2.54 -3.10
C ASN A 422 6.59 -3.81 -3.28
N GLN A 423 7.90 -3.64 -3.36
CA GLN A 423 8.88 -4.74 -3.55
C GLN A 423 8.73 -5.85 -2.50
N ASN A 424 8.28 -5.51 -1.28
CA ASN A 424 8.06 -6.50 -0.23
C ASN A 424 7.09 -7.63 -0.64
N LEU A 425 6.17 -7.38 -1.57
CA LEU A 425 5.26 -8.42 -2.09
C LEU A 425 6.01 -9.63 -2.67
N LEU A 426 7.25 -9.44 -3.11
CA LEU A 426 8.08 -10.50 -3.70
C LEU A 426 8.91 -11.25 -2.65
N GLN A 427 9.29 -10.62 -1.54
CA GLN A 427 10.21 -11.18 -0.54
C GLN A 427 9.61 -11.36 0.87
N ALA A 428 8.44 -10.76 1.19
CA ALA A 428 7.89 -10.86 2.54
C ALA A 428 7.42 -12.30 2.85
N TYR A 429 7.75 -12.75 4.06
CA TYR A 429 7.20 -13.98 4.62
C TYR A 429 5.76 -13.74 5.12
N GLY A 430 4.83 -14.61 4.73
CA GLY A 430 3.41 -14.51 5.11
C GLY A 430 2.61 -13.46 4.35
N GLY A 431 3.19 -12.29 4.08
CA GLY A 431 2.62 -11.28 3.18
C GLY A 431 3.00 -11.56 1.72
N GLY A 432 2.11 -11.27 0.77
CA GLY A 432 2.34 -11.49 -0.65
C GLY A 432 2.31 -12.95 -1.12
N GLU A 433 2.07 -13.94 -0.26
CA GLU A 433 1.96 -15.35 -0.68
C GLU A 433 0.83 -15.54 -1.70
N GLY A 434 -0.31 -14.88 -1.48
CA GLY A 434 -1.42 -14.87 -2.41
C GLY A 434 -1.07 -14.22 -3.74
N PHE A 435 -0.30 -13.12 -3.70
CA PHE A 435 0.20 -12.44 -4.90
C PHE A 435 1.12 -13.34 -5.72
N ARG A 436 2.07 -14.01 -5.06
CA ARG A 436 3.06 -14.89 -5.72
C ARG A 436 2.49 -16.20 -6.26
N LYS A 437 1.19 -16.48 -6.09
CA LYS A 437 0.54 -17.60 -6.80
C LYS A 437 0.50 -17.40 -8.32
N PHE A 438 0.52 -16.17 -8.79
CA PHE A 438 0.43 -15.80 -10.20
C PHE A 438 -0.67 -16.56 -10.96
N LEU A 439 -1.85 -16.60 -10.30
CA LEU A 439 -3.06 -17.27 -10.80
C LEU A 439 -4.27 -16.36 -10.54
N ILE A 440 -5.01 -16.01 -11.60
CA ILE A 440 -6.28 -15.31 -11.48
C ILE A 440 -7.35 -16.34 -11.11
N LYS A 441 -8.08 -16.14 -10.01
CA LYS A 441 -9.12 -17.06 -9.50
C LYS A 441 -8.66 -18.50 -9.35
N GLY A 442 -7.35 -18.72 -9.23
CA GLY A 442 -6.76 -20.06 -9.06
C GLY A 442 -6.64 -20.91 -10.34
N ASN A 443 -7.02 -20.40 -11.51
CA ASN A 443 -7.03 -21.16 -12.76
C ASN A 443 -6.31 -20.49 -13.94
N THR A 444 -6.48 -19.18 -14.15
CA THR A 444 -5.84 -18.50 -15.28
C THR A 444 -4.42 -18.10 -14.92
N PRO A 445 -3.40 -18.65 -15.60
CA PRO A 445 -2.02 -18.38 -15.25
C PRO A 445 -1.60 -16.96 -15.63
N VAL A 446 -0.62 -16.44 -14.87
CA VAL A 446 0.03 -15.17 -15.10
C VAL A 446 1.53 -15.40 -15.14
N LYS A 447 2.18 -14.90 -16.19
CA LYS A 447 3.63 -14.96 -16.33
C LYS A 447 4.25 -13.66 -15.88
N VAL A 448 5.13 -13.73 -14.90
CA VAL A 448 6.05 -12.62 -14.64
C VAL A 448 7.12 -12.62 -15.71
N ILE A 449 7.24 -11.51 -16.45
CA ILE A 449 8.23 -11.32 -17.50
C ILE A 449 9.55 -10.89 -16.88
N LYS A 450 9.50 -9.85 -16.05
CA LYS A 450 10.65 -9.30 -15.32
C LYS A 450 10.20 -8.40 -14.17
N VAL A 451 11.16 -8.04 -13.33
CA VAL A 451 11.02 -7.03 -12.26
C VAL A 451 12.16 -6.04 -12.36
N ASP A 452 11.84 -4.75 -12.29
CA ASP A 452 12.80 -3.66 -12.07
C ASP A 452 12.67 -3.18 -10.61
N ASP A 453 13.68 -3.44 -9.78
CA ASP A 453 13.73 -3.08 -8.35
C ASP A 453 14.45 -1.75 -8.15
N PHE A 454 13.73 -0.75 -7.70
CA PHE A 454 14.21 0.61 -7.44
C PHE A 454 14.40 0.93 -5.95
N VAL A 455 14.45 -0.07 -5.07
CA VAL A 455 14.58 0.14 -3.63
C VAL A 455 15.80 1.01 -3.26
N LEU A 456 16.93 0.83 -3.96
CA LEU A 456 18.15 1.61 -3.72
C LEU A 456 18.16 2.98 -4.43
N VAL A 457 17.23 3.20 -5.35
CA VAL A 457 17.03 4.48 -6.05
C VAL A 457 16.10 5.40 -5.28
N GLU A 458 15.12 4.83 -4.55
CA GLU A 458 14.16 5.56 -3.72
C GLU A 458 13.34 6.61 -4.51
N PRO A 459 12.58 6.22 -5.54
CA PRO A 459 11.92 7.14 -6.48
C PRO A 459 11.00 8.17 -5.84
N PHE A 460 10.39 7.85 -4.69
CA PHE A 460 9.43 8.72 -3.99
C PHE A 460 10.05 9.56 -2.87
N LEU A 461 11.37 9.50 -2.68
CA LEU A 461 12.04 10.18 -1.55
C LEU A 461 11.91 11.70 -1.64
N SER A 462 12.03 12.30 -2.82
CA SER A 462 11.84 13.75 -3.03
C SER A 462 10.40 14.19 -2.74
N LEU A 463 9.42 13.30 -2.92
CA LEU A 463 8.02 13.51 -2.55
C LEU A 463 7.77 13.22 -1.06
N GLY A 464 8.81 12.85 -0.34
CA GLY A 464 8.81 12.62 1.10
C GLY A 464 8.28 11.26 1.54
N ALA A 465 8.32 10.27 0.67
CA ALA A 465 8.00 8.88 1.00
C ALA A 465 9.21 7.98 0.77
N SER A 466 9.60 7.21 1.80
CA SER A 466 10.63 6.18 1.69
C SER A 466 9.95 4.83 1.53
N ASN A 467 9.64 4.46 0.29
CA ASN A 467 8.94 3.24 -0.06
C ASN A 467 9.86 2.27 -0.81
N ARG A 468 9.65 0.98 -0.59
CA ARG A 468 10.34 -0.08 -1.33
C ARG A 468 9.66 -0.26 -2.68
N THR A 469 10.14 0.43 -3.68
CA THR A 469 9.52 0.51 -5.00
C THR A 469 10.09 -0.53 -5.95
N ALA A 470 9.23 -1.25 -6.65
CA ALA A 470 9.58 -2.06 -7.82
C ALA A 470 8.54 -1.89 -8.93
N VAL A 471 8.90 -2.18 -10.16
CA VAL A 471 7.97 -2.30 -11.29
C VAL A 471 7.93 -3.77 -11.71
N ILE A 472 6.73 -4.35 -11.73
CA ILE A 472 6.52 -5.72 -12.18
C ILE A 472 5.85 -5.73 -13.55
N TYR A 473 6.37 -6.57 -14.45
CA TYR A 473 5.83 -6.75 -15.79
C TYR A 473 5.25 -8.16 -15.89
N MET A 474 3.96 -8.26 -16.17
CA MET A 474 3.23 -9.53 -16.18
C MET A 474 2.41 -9.71 -17.47
N LYS A 475 2.27 -10.96 -17.91
CA LYS A 475 1.45 -11.36 -19.08
C LYS A 475 0.35 -12.32 -18.66
N LYS A 476 -0.87 -12.08 -19.09
CA LYS A 476 -2.02 -12.94 -18.81
C LYS A 476 -2.04 -14.16 -19.74
N GLY A 477 -2.37 -15.33 -19.21
CA GLY A 477 -2.59 -16.56 -20.00
C GLY A 477 -1.38 -17.49 -20.10
N GLU A 478 -0.21 -17.07 -19.63
CA GLU A 478 1.00 -17.91 -19.59
C GLU A 478 1.45 -18.14 -18.14
N LYS A 479 2.10 -19.26 -17.87
CA LYS A 479 2.68 -19.54 -16.54
C LYS A 479 4.02 -18.81 -16.37
N THR A 480 4.30 -18.38 -15.14
CA THR A 480 5.63 -17.92 -14.75
C THR A 480 6.61 -19.07 -14.82
N ILE A 481 7.72 -18.86 -15.51
CA ILE A 481 8.84 -19.79 -15.63
C ILE A 481 10.00 -19.20 -14.84
N TYR A 482 10.52 -19.97 -13.90
CA TYR A 482 11.70 -19.57 -13.13
C TYR A 482 13.00 -20.08 -13.78
N PRO A 483 14.10 -19.35 -13.61
CA PRO A 483 14.22 -18.09 -12.90
C PRO A 483 13.63 -16.89 -13.70
N VAL A 484 13.10 -15.91 -12.96
CA VAL A 484 12.58 -14.66 -13.53
C VAL A 484 13.69 -13.62 -13.58
N GLN A 485 13.76 -12.84 -14.65
CA GLN A 485 14.70 -11.72 -14.77
C GLN A 485 14.41 -10.66 -13.70
N TYR A 486 15.44 -10.21 -12.98
CA TYR A 486 15.35 -9.24 -11.90
C TYR A 486 16.47 -8.20 -12.02
N ASN A 487 16.11 -6.94 -12.31
CA ASN A 487 17.08 -5.87 -12.46
C ASN A 487 17.08 -5.03 -11.18
N LYS A 488 18.18 -5.02 -10.45
CA LYS A 488 18.33 -4.25 -9.21
C LYS A 488 19.01 -2.91 -9.50
N TRP A 489 18.24 -1.83 -9.51
CA TRP A 489 18.68 -0.47 -9.78
C TRP A 489 19.30 0.17 -8.55
N TYR A 490 20.37 0.98 -8.77
CA TYR A 490 21.07 1.71 -7.72
C TYR A 490 21.56 3.05 -8.23
N LYS A 491 21.82 3.99 -7.31
CA LYS A 491 22.41 5.31 -7.61
C LYS A 491 23.92 5.18 -7.79
N LEU A 492 24.45 5.80 -8.82
CA LEU A 492 25.91 5.88 -9.06
C LEU A 492 26.59 6.77 -8.02
N GLU A 493 25.91 7.84 -7.58
CA GLU A 493 26.39 8.75 -6.55
C GLU A 493 25.36 8.91 -5.42
N LYS A 494 25.84 9.35 -4.25
CA LYS A 494 24.94 9.69 -3.13
C LYS A 494 24.12 10.93 -3.50
N GLY A 495 22.83 10.88 -3.31
CA GLY A 495 21.92 11.98 -3.57
C GLY A 495 20.46 11.56 -3.63
N ILE A 496 19.59 12.52 -3.78
CA ILE A 496 18.15 12.33 -4.02
C ILE A 496 17.92 12.52 -5.53
N ILE A 497 17.21 11.59 -6.14
CA ILE A 497 16.69 11.75 -7.49
C ILE A 497 15.36 12.47 -7.36
N ASP A 498 15.21 13.60 -8.05
CA ASP A 498 13.97 14.36 -7.99
C ASP A 498 12.88 13.66 -8.80
N ALA A 499 11.64 13.70 -8.30
CA ALA A 499 10.48 13.17 -9.03
C ALA A 499 10.22 13.92 -10.36
N GLU A 500 10.74 15.14 -10.48
CA GLU A 500 10.61 16.00 -11.66
C GLU A 500 11.81 15.90 -12.62
N ASP A 501 12.84 15.13 -12.28
CA ASP A 501 13.93 14.84 -13.21
C ASP A 501 13.41 14.20 -14.50
N THR A 502 14.00 14.52 -15.64
CA THR A 502 13.69 13.83 -16.89
C THR A 502 14.26 12.41 -16.87
N LEU A 503 13.66 11.49 -17.63
CA LEU A 503 14.16 10.11 -17.73
C LEU A 503 15.63 10.09 -18.18
N MET A 504 16.01 10.91 -19.16
CA MET A 504 17.40 11.01 -19.63
C MET A 504 18.35 11.45 -18.52
N SER A 505 17.98 12.46 -17.72
CA SER A 505 18.78 12.90 -16.57
C SER A 505 18.93 11.79 -15.53
N VAL A 506 17.85 11.08 -15.20
CA VAL A 506 17.90 9.96 -14.24
C VAL A 506 18.80 8.83 -14.72
N LEU A 507 18.72 8.46 -16.00
CA LEU A 507 19.54 7.38 -16.57
C LEU A 507 21.06 7.67 -16.52
N THR A 508 21.48 8.93 -16.39
CA THR A 508 22.90 9.28 -16.16
C THR A 508 23.32 9.14 -14.68
N LYS A 509 22.35 9.05 -13.76
CA LYS A 509 22.57 9.00 -12.31
C LYS A 509 22.41 7.60 -11.72
N VAL A 510 21.86 6.66 -12.49
CA VAL A 510 21.54 5.30 -12.02
C VAL A 510 22.09 4.25 -12.96
N ASP A 511 22.32 3.07 -12.40
CA ASP A 511 22.67 1.86 -13.16
C ASP A 511 21.97 0.66 -12.51
N PHE A 512 22.04 -0.51 -13.12
CA PHE A 512 21.44 -1.71 -12.56
C PHE A 512 22.33 -2.93 -12.65
N THR A 513 22.16 -3.85 -11.71
CA THR A 513 22.72 -5.19 -11.75
C THR A 513 21.65 -6.15 -12.25
N SER A 514 21.94 -6.88 -13.34
CA SER A 514 21.07 -7.95 -13.81
C SER A 514 21.20 -9.16 -12.92
N LEU A 515 20.11 -9.57 -12.28
CA LEU A 515 19.97 -10.71 -11.40
C LEU A 515 18.86 -11.61 -11.90
N ILE A 516 18.70 -12.74 -11.26
CA ILE A 516 17.57 -13.64 -11.44
C ILE A 516 16.87 -13.91 -10.11
N ALA A 517 15.60 -14.27 -10.17
CA ALA A 517 14.80 -14.54 -8.99
C ALA A 517 14.07 -15.89 -9.12
N GLU A 518 14.08 -16.67 -8.04
CA GLU A 518 13.34 -17.93 -7.92
C GLU A 518 12.75 -18.11 -6.54
N PRO A 519 11.68 -18.95 -6.39
CA PRO A 519 11.07 -19.17 -5.08
C PRO A 519 11.97 -19.99 -4.16
N VAL A 520 12.06 -19.59 -2.90
CA VAL A 520 12.78 -20.33 -1.86
C VAL A 520 12.19 -21.74 -1.69
N ASN A 521 13.04 -22.74 -1.53
CA ASN A 521 12.70 -24.17 -1.38
C ASN A 521 11.87 -24.73 -2.55
N ASN A 522 11.91 -24.12 -3.73
CA ASN A 522 11.09 -24.48 -4.90
C ASN A 522 9.59 -24.51 -4.62
N ILE A 523 9.13 -23.81 -3.58
CA ILE A 523 7.70 -23.68 -3.28
C ILE A 523 7.17 -22.47 -4.06
N TYR A 524 6.33 -22.71 -5.05
CA TYR A 524 5.91 -21.77 -6.10
C TYR A 524 5.49 -20.37 -5.61
N ASN A 525 4.82 -20.25 -4.46
CA ASN A 525 4.35 -19.01 -3.88
C ASN A 525 5.17 -18.51 -2.68
N SER A 526 6.32 -19.12 -2.40
CA SER A 526 7.23 -18.68 -1.33
C SER A 526 7.90 -17.34 -1.67
N SER A 527 8.61 -16.77 -0.71
CA SER A 527 9.45 -15.59 -0.93
C SER A 527 10.45 -15.82 -2.05
N TRP A 528 10.73 -14.79 -2.84
CA TRP A 528 11.72 -14.90 -3.90
C TRP A 528 13.14 -14.74 -3.37
N MET A 529 13.99 -15.62 -3.78
CA MET A 529 15.43 -15.56 -3.61
C MET A 529 16.05 -14.89 -4.84
N ILE A 530 16.84 -13.85 -4.64
CA ILE A 530 17.36 -12.97 -5.70
C ILE A 530 18.86 -12.97 -5.65
N GLY A 531 19.50 -13.27 -6.77
CA GLY A 531 20.96 -13.31 -6.88
C GLY A 531 21.45 -13.52 -8.31
N THR A 532 22.78 -13.63 -8.48
CA THR A 532 23.35 -14.15 -9.73
C THR A 532 23.10 -15.65 -9.84
N GLU A 533 23.21 -16.20 -11.03
CA GLU A 533 23.06 -17.65 -11.26
C GLU A 533 23.99 -18.47 -10.36
N GLU A 534 25.25 -18.07 -10.27
CA GLU A 534 26.25 -18.71 -9.40
C GLU A 534 25.88 -18.65 -7.90
N GLN A 535 25.35 -17.48 -7.45
CA GLN A 535 24.88 -17.32 -6.08
C GLN A 535 23.69 -18.23 -5.77
N LEU A 536 22.70 -18.27 -6.68
CA LEU A 536 21.50 -19.10 -6.47
C LEU A 536 21.84 -20.60 -6.49
N GLU A 537 22.81 -21.05 -7.28
CA GLU A 537 23.33 -22.42 -7.25
C GLU A 537 23.92 -22.76 -5.88
N ILE A 538 24.74 -21.88 -5.30
CA ILE A 538 25.30 -22.04 -3.95
C ILE A 538 24.17 -22.05 -2.91
N PHE A 539 23.26 -21.07 -3.00
CA PHE A 539 22.15 -20.92 -2.05
C PHE A 539 21.17 -22.11 -2.09
N SER A 540 21.00 -22.75 -3.25
CA SER A 540 20.15 -23.93 -3.37
C SER A 540 20.61 -25.08 -2.46
N LYS A 541 21.89 -25.22 -2.20
CA LYS A 541 22.48 -26.24 -1.30
C LYS A 541 22.27 -25.92 0.19
N MET A 542 21.97 -24.65 0.50
CA MET A 542 21.76 -24.15 1.87
C MET A 542 20.29 -24.15 2.25
N GLN A 543 19.40 -24.30 1.28
CA GLN A 543 17.94 -24.32 1.50
C GLN A 543 17.51 -25.54 2.30
N GLY A 544 16.47 -25.38 3.11
CA GLY A 544 15.90 -26.48 3.90
C GLY A 544 15.42 -25.98 5.26
N LYS A 545 15.27 -26.91 6.18
CA LYS A 545 14.88 -26.61 7.57
C LYS A 545 15.96 -27.11 8.51
N CYS A 546 16.20 -26.34 9.57
CA CYS A 546 17.03 -26.79 10.68
C CYS A 546 16.18 -27.11 11.93
N ASN A 547 16.77 -27.77 12.90
CA ASN A 547 16.10 -28.10 14.16
C ASN A 547 16.14 -26.94 15.18
N TYR A 548 16.91 -25.90 14.91
CA TYR A 548 17.00 -24.73 15.78
C TYR A 548 15.74 -23.87 15.70
N LEU A 549 15.10 -23.66 16.85
CA LEU A 549 13.84 -22.92 16.92
C LEU A 549 14.07 -21.48 17.40
N ALA A 550 13.94 -20.53 16.48
CA ALA A 550 14.02 -19.12 16.81
C ALA A 550 12.74 -18.62 17.51
N ARG A 551 12.93 -17.80 18.54
CA ARG A 551 11.86 -17.19 19.34
C ARG A 551 12.04 -15.67 19.38
N LYS A 552 10.92 -14.94 19.45
CA LYS A 552 10.99 -13.49 19.76
C LYS A 552 11.37 -13.30 21.20
N GLY A 553 12.11 -12.23 21.52
CA GLY A 553 12.37 -11.81 22.87
C GLY A 553 11.13 -11.33 23.60
N VAL A 554 11.25 -11.10 24.90
CA VAL A 554 10.13 -10.80 25.81
C VAL A 554 9.45 -9.48 25.43
N ASP A 555 8.12 -9.50 25.30
CA ASP A 555 7.31 -8.31 25.03
C ASP A 555 6.52 -7.91 26.27
N THR A 556 6.86 -6.75 26.79
CA THR A 556 6.16 -6.16 27.94
C THR A 556 4.90 -5.39 27.53
N SER A 557 4.80 -4.95 26.26
CA SER A 557 3.77 -4.02 25.75
C SER A 557 3.58 -2.76 26.62
N ALA A 558 4.50 -2.51 27.56
CA ALA A 558 4.52 -1.38 28.50
C ALA A 558 5.95 -1.10 28.98
N ASN A 559 6.89 -0.94 28.05
CA ASN A 559 8.32 -0.83 28.34
C ASN A 559 8.64 0.19 29.42
N GLY A 560 7.98 1.36 29.42
CA GLY A 560 8.23 2.41 30.39
C GLY A 560 7.84 2.06 31.86
N ILE A 561 7.10 0.96 32.07
CA ILE A 561 6.82 0.42 33.41
C ILE A 561 7.86 -0.65 33.77
N TYR A 562 8.20 -1.53 32.84
CA TYR A 562 9.04 -2.70 33.11
C TYR A 562 10.55 -2.45 32.98
N TRP A 563 10.95 -1.53 32.13
CA TRP A 563 12.36 -1.21 31.93
C TRP A 563 12.79 -0.16 32.95
N VAL A 564 13.90 -0.43 33.63
CA VAL A 564 14.39 0.40 34.73
C VAL A 564 15.90 0.62 34.64
N GLU A 565 16.33 1.78 35.06
CA GLU A 565 17.71 2.09 35.38
C GLU A 565 17.95 1.81 36.88
N VAL A 566 19.09 1.24 37.20
CA VAL A 566 19.55 1.09 38.59
C VAL A 566 20.42 2.31 38.87
N LEU A 567 19.93 3.16 39.78
CA LEU A 567 20.61 4.40 40.16
C LEU A 567 21.62 4.14 41.27
N ASP A 568 21.27 3.28 42.24
CA ASP A 568 22.12 2.96 43.38
C ASP A 568 21.78 1.58 43.96
N LYS A 569 22.66 1.03 44.78
CA LYS A 569 22.47 -0.26 45.47
C LYS A 569 22.41 -0.07 46.98
N LEU A 570 21.37 -0.60 47.58
CA LEU A 570 21.17 -0.71 49.00
C LEU A 570 21.30 -2.17 49.44
N ARG A 571 21.49 -2.43 50.72
CA ARG A 571 21.58 -3.80 51.26
C ARG A 571 20.27 -4.57 50.96
N GLY A 572 20.33 -5.49 49.99
CA GLY A 572 19.21 -6.33 49.56
C GLY A 572 18.17 -5.66 48.65
N LYS A 573 18.33 -4.36 48.30
CA LYS A 573 17.46 -3.59 47.42
C LYS A 573 18.28 -2.73 46.46
N VAL A 574 17.64 -2.25 45.41
CA VAL A 574 18.19 -1.29 44.44
C VAL A 574 17.26 -0.11 44.25
N ILE A 575 17.83 1.08 44.15
CA ILE A 575 17.06 2.27 43.77
C ILE A 575 16.93 2.26 42.24
N ILE A 576 15.70 2.24 41.78
CA ILE A 576 15.38 2.22 40.36
C ILE A 576 14.72 3.53 39.90
N ARG A 577 14.88 3.83 38.63
CA ARG A 577 14.07 4.76 37.86
C ARG A 577 13.43 3.98 36.73
N ASN A 578 12.12 4.03 36.56
CA ASN A 578 11.48 3.50 35.35
C ASN A 578 11.81 4.38 34.14
N THR A 579 11.58 3.89 32.93
CA THR A 579 12.00 4.57 31.68
C THR A 579 10.83 4.99 30.81
N PRO A 580 10.07 6.05 31.18
CA PRO A 580 8.91 6.53 30.42
C PRO A 580 9.23 6.84 28.95
N GLU A 581 10.44 7.31 28.67
CA GLU A 581 10.97 7.63 27.35
C GLU A 581 11.04 6.43 26.39
N ASN A 582 10.99 5.22 26.90
CA ASN A 582 10.96 3.98 26.08
C ASN A 582 9.52 3.49 25.78
N SER A 583 8.50 4.32 26.03
CA SER A 583 7.10 4.00 25.79
C SER A 583 6.45 4.95 24.77
N LYS A 584 5.58 4.40 23.92
CA LYS A 584 4.72 5.21 23.04
C LYS A 584 3.55 5.86 23.78
N LYS A 585 3.17 5.30 24.94
CA LYS A 585 2.13 5.85 25.83
C LYS A 585 2.79 6.78 26.85
N ALA A 586 2.11 7.83 27.23
CA ALA A 586 2.55 8.68 28.33
C ALA A 586 2.52 7.86 29.62
N ILE A 587 3.69 7.62 30.21
CA ILE A 587 3.89 6.90 31.48
C ILE A 587 4.60 7.86 32.43
N PRO A 588 4.10 8.06 33.67
CA PRO A 588 4.78 8.91 34.64
C PRO A 588 6.06 8.25 35.17
N GLN A 589 6.99 9.11 35.62
CA GLN A 589 8.25 8.67 36.18
C GLN A 589 8.05 8.23 37.65
N PHE A 590 8.73 7.16 38.02
CA PHE A 590 8.85 6.66 39.39
C PHE A 590 10.34 6.51 39.74
N ASN A 591 10.70 6.89 40.97
CA ASN A 591 11.99 6.60 41.58
C ASN A 591 11.73 5.97 42.94
N GLY A 592 12.34 4.83 43.24
CA GLY A 592 12.15 4.15 44.52
C GLY A 592 13.00 2.90 44.66
N ALA A 593 13.09 2.38 45.86
CA ALA A 593 13.87 1.19 46.18
C ALA A 593 13.01 -0.07 46.08
N ILE A 594 13.41 -1.05 45.25
CA ILE A 594 12.78 -2.37 45.12
C ILE A 594 13.77 -3.50 45.34
N GLU A 595 13.28 -4.71 45.58
CA GLU A 595 14.11 -5.92 45.73
C GLU A 595 14.72 -6.32 44.37
N GLU A 596 15.95 -6.84 44.36
CA GLU A 596 16.68 -7.24 43.13
C GLU A 596 16.22 -8.59 42.55
N LYS A 597 15.39 -9.36 43.29
CA LYS A 597 15.03 -10.76 42.95
C LYS A 597 14.52 -10.88 41.51
N TYR A 598 13.54 -10.06 41.12
CA TYR A 598 12.85 -10.10 39.83
C TYR A 598 13.39 -9.08 38.80
N LEU A 599 14.59 -8.56 39.04
CA LEU A 599 15.30 -7.70 38.10
C LEU A 599 16.34 -8.48 37.29
N TYR A 600 16.26 -8.38 35.96
CA TYR A 600 17.15 -9.07 35.05
C TYR A 600 17.85 -8.06 34.12
N PRO A 601 19.14 -8.28 33.75
CA PRO A 601 19.78 -7.50 32.68
C PRO A 601 18.96 -7.57 31.39
N LEU A 602 18.77 -6.43 30.73
CA LEU A 602 17.99 -6.29 29.50
C LEU A 602 18.92 -5.99 28.32
N VAL A 603 18.72 -6.72 27.21
CA VAL A 603 19.31 -6.43 25.92
C VAL A 603 18.23 -6.04 24.94
N ARG A 604 18.36 -4.83 24.36
CA ARG A 604 17.43 -4.31 23.33
C ARG A 604 18.03 -4.46 21.94
N GLY A 605 17.23 -4.34 20.89
CA GLY A 605 17.71 -4.45 19.51
C GLY A 605 18.92 -3.57 19.19
N LYS A 606 18.96 -2.33 19.70
CA LYS A 606 20.10 -1.41 19.54
C LYS A 606 21.34 -1.75 20.37
N ASP A 607 21.21 -2.65 21.31
CA ASP A 607 22.28 -3.05 22.23
C ASP A 607 23.02 -4.32 21.75
N ILE A 608 22.56 -4.93 20.63
CA ILE A 608 23.16 -6.07 19.96
C ILE A 608 24.05 -5.57 18.81
N HIS A 609 25.27 -6.12 18.76
CA HIS A 609 26.20 -5.96 17.66
C HIS A 609 26.80 -7.33 17.30
N LYS A 610 27.38 -7.45 16.13
CA LYS A 610 28.08 -8.69 15.74
C LYS A 610 29.13 -9.02 16.78
N TRP A 611 29.04 -10.19 17.40
CA TRP A 611 29.93 -10.71 18.47
C TRP A 611 29.88 -9.95 19.81
N LYS A 612 28.97 -8.99 20.02
CA LYS A 612 28.99 -8.12 21.19
C LYS A 612 27.62 -7.67 21.60
N TYR A 613 27.41 -7.50 22.92
CA TYR A 613 26.18 -6.88 23.47
C TYR A 613 26.49 -5.97 24.64
N VAL A 614 25.52 -5.13 25.02
CA VAL A 614 25.54 -4.32 26.24
C VAL A 614 24.19 -4.41 26.96
N THR A 615 24.19 -4.25 28.28
CA THR A 615 23.00 -4.35 29.14
C THR A 615 22.79 -3.06 29.96
N PRO A 616 22.44 -1.93 29.30
CA PRO A 616 22.35 -0.63 29.98
C PRO A 616 21.15 -0.49 30.91
N TYR A 617 20.16 -1.39 30.79
CA TYR A 617 18.94 -1.40 31.59
C TYR A 617 18.71 -2.75 32.25
N LYS A 618 17.79 -2.74 33.21
CA LYS A 618 17.18 -3.95 33.77
C LYS A 618 15.71 -4.03 33.35
N VAL A 619 15.15 -5.23 33.41
CA VAL A 619 13.73 -5.47 33.18
C VAL A 619 13.13 -6.19 34.37
N ILE A 620 11.93 -5.77 34.78
CA ILE A 620 11.14 -6.39 35.86
C ILE A 620 10.41 -7.61 35.28
N ILE A 621 10.70 -8.81 35.76
CA ILE A 621 10.03 -10.06 35.34
C ILE A 621 9.66 -10.87 36.59
N PRO A 622 8.45 -10.66 37.16
CA PRO A 622 8.00 -11.41 38.33
C PRO A 622 7.41 -12.76 37.89
N TYR A 623 8.32 -13.66 37.51
CA TYR A 623 8.03 -15.01 37.03
C TYR A 623 8.77 -16.05 37.88
N GLU A 624 8.28 -17.30 37.80
CA GLU A 624 8.98 -18.46 38.37
C GLU A 624 10.37 -18.59 37.71
N GLU A 625 11.30 -19.31 38.34
CA GLU A 625 12.68 -19.49 37.83
C GLU A 625 12.71 -20.09 36.39
N ASN A 626 11.77 -20.98 36.11
CA ASN A 626 11.63 -21.62 34.81
C ASN A 626 10.98 -20.71 33.75
N MET A 627 10.61 -19.48 34.09
CA MET A 627 9.95 -18.47 33.23
C MET A 627 8.62 -18.92 32.61
N LYS A 628 8.00 -20.01 33.08
CA LYS A 628 6.72 -20.51 32.52
C LYS A 628 5.51 -19.71 32.95
N LYS A 629 5.47 -19.30 34.20
CA LYS A 629 4.29 -18.64 34.78
C LYS A 629 4.70 -17.41 35.61
N PRO A 630 3.88 -16.35 35.56
CA PRO A 630 4.05 -15.26 36.54
C PRO A 630 3.83 -15.79 37.94
N VAL A 631 4.58 -15.31 38.94
CA VAL A 631 4.33 -15.61 40.35
C VAL A 631 2.99 -15.04 40.78
N SER A 632 2.36 -15.61 41.79
CA SER A 632 1.10 -15.07 42.32
C SER A 632 1.34 -13.70 43.00
N LYS A 633 0.26 -12.93 43.22
CA LYS A 633 0.36 -11.65 43.94
C LYS A 633 0.86 -11.86 45.39
N ASP A 634 0.39 -12.91 46.05
CA ASP A 634 0.81 -13.24 47.42
C ASP A 634 2.29 -13.61 47.46
N THR A 635 2.76 -14.41 46.52
CA THR A 635 4.18 -14.74 46.36
C THR A 635 5.00 -13.49 46.12
N LEU A 636 4.58 -12.61 45.22
CA LEU A 636 5.27 -11.36 44.91
C LEU A 636 5.36 -10.46 46.15
N GLN A 637 4.26 -10.37 46.91
CA GLN A 637 4.20 -9.57 48.13
C GLN A 637 5.13 -10.13 49.22
N SER A 638 5.18 -11.45 49.41
CA SER A 638 6.03 -12.10 50.41
C SER A 638 7.51 -12.07 50.08
N GLU A 639 7.87 -12.20 48.80
CA GLU A 639 9.26 -12.29 48.32
C GLU A 639 9.89 -10.95 47.91
N SER A 640 9.07 -9.98 47.55
CA SER A 640 9.48 -8.68 47.02
C SER A 640 8.42 -7.61 47.29
N GLU A 641 8.27 -7.26 48.57
CA GLU A 641 7.22 -6.36 49.09
C GLU A 641 7.22 -4.98 48.38
N ASN A 642 8.39 -4.38 48.15
CA ASN A 642 8.48 -3.08 47.47
C ASN A 642 8.15 -3.19 45.98
N LEU A 643 8.50 -4.31 45.32
CA LEU A 643 8.08 -4.54 43.97
C LEU A 643 6.56 -4.78 43.87
N TYR A 644 5.96 -5.47 44.84
CA TYR A 644 4.49 -5.56 44.93
C TYR A 644 3.89 -4.15 45.07
N LYS A 645 4.42 -3.32 46.00
CA LYS A 645 3.97 -1.94 46.20
C LYS A 645 4.16 -1.06 44.96
N TYR A 646 5.17 -1.32 44.15
CA TYR A 646 5.40 -0.63 42.87
C TYR A 646 4.21 -0.76 41.92
N PHE A 647 3.55 -1.91 41.92
CA PHE A 647 2.38 -2.14 41.06
C PHE A 647 1.05 -1.77 41.73
N TYR A 648 0.92 -1.93 43.07
CA TYR A 648 -0.39 -1.97 43.74
C TYR A 648 -0.59 -0.94 44.86
N ASP A 649 0.43 -0.24 45.33
CA ASP A 649 0.32 0.67 46.48
C ASP A 649 0.59 2.14 46.06
N SER A 650 -0.46 2.96 46.13
CA SER A 650 -0.38 4.38 45.78
C SER A 650 0.42 5.22 46.80
N ASN A 651 0.58 4.76 48.01
CA ASN A 651 1.42 5.43 49.03
C ASN A 651 2.92 5.22 48.72
N PHE A 652 3.28 4.09 48.11
CA PHE A 652 4.65 3.81 47.68
C PHE A 652 4.94 4.32 46.25
N ASN A 653 4.05 4.04 45.33
CA ASN A 653 4.10 4.54 43.97
C ASN A 653 2.83 5.30 43.63
N PRO A 654 2.84 6.64 43.64
CA PRO A 654 1.65 7.44 43.32
C PRO A 654 1.04 7.15 41.96
N ASN A 655 1.79 6.49 41.06
CA ASN A 655 1.38 6.16 39.70
C ASN A 655 0.84 4.72 39.58
N SER A 656 0.74 3.96 40.65
CA SER A 656 0.37 2.53 40.62
C SER A 656 -1.00 2.28 39.98
N GLU A 657 -2.00 3.11 40.21
CA GLU A 657 -3.33 3.01 39.59
C GLU A 657 -3.24 3.18 38.07
N MET A 658 -2.48 4.17 37.60
CA MET A 658 -2.25 4.38 36.15
C MET A 658 -1.48 3.21 35.52
N PHE A 659 -0.49 2.67 36.24
CA PHE A 659 0.22 1.48 35.80
C PHE A 659 -0.72 0.30 35.63
N LEU A 660 -1.59 0.04 36.57
CA LEU A 660 -2.61 -1.03 36.53
C LEU A 660 -3.58 -0.82 35.37
N GLN A 661 -4.05 0.42 35.12
CA GLN A 661 -4.90 0.72 33.96
C GLN A 661 -4.21 0.41 32.63
N ILE A 662 -2.93 0.74 32.51
CA ILE A 662 -2.14 0.42 31.32
C ILE A 662 -1.98 -1.09 31.18
N LEU A 663 -1.63 -1.80 32.27
CA LEU A 663 -1.40 -3.25 32.26
C LEU A 663 -2.67 -4.03 31.92
N THR A 664 -3.82 -3.66 32.47
CA THR A 664 -5.12 -4.29 32.20
C THR A 664 -5.65 -3.94 30.79
N SER A 665 -5.24 -2.81 30.23
CA SER A 665 -5.62 -2.43 28.86
C SER A 665 -4.89 -3.24 27.78
N ARG A 666 -3.81 -3.95 28.09
CA ARG A 666 -3.02 -4.72 27.14
C ARG A 666 -3.82 -5.90 26.57
N GLY A 667 -3.65 -6.15 25.27
CA GLY A 667 -4.35 -7.24 24.59
C GLY A 667 -4.06 -8.62 25.16
N ILE A 668 -2.86 -8.83 25.71
CA ILE A 668 -2.50 -10.08 26.39
C ILE A 668 -3.38 -10.34 27.60
N TYR A 669 -3.60 -9.33 28.42
CA TYR A 669 -4.45 -9.45 29.62
C TYR A 669 -5.90 -9.72 29.21
N LYS A 670 -6.45 -8.89 28.30
CA LYS A 670 -7.86 -8.97 27.87
C LYS A 670 -8.22 -10.26 27.14
N LYS A 671 -7.39 -10.72 26.20
CA LYS A 671 -7.74 -11.86 25.35
C LYS A 671 -7.49 -13.23 25.97
N HIS A 672 -6.52 -13.33 26.83
CA HIS A 672 -6.01 -14.62 27.30
C HIS A 672 -6.09 -14.84 28.80
N TYR A 673 -6.21 -13.78 29.61
CA TYR A 673 -5.95 -13.86 31.06
C TYR A 673 -7.05 -13.27 31.94
N GLU A 674 -7.96 -12.48 31.43
CA GLU A 674 -9.10 -11.93 32.23
C GLU A 674 -9.96 -13.03 32.87
N ASN A 675 -10.04 -14.20 32.24
CA ASN A 675 -10.85 -15.34 32.70
C ASN A 675 -10.05 -16.42 33.43
N VAL A 676 -8.73 -16.28 33.66
CA VAL A 676 -7.82 -17.34 34.15
C VAL A 676 -7.13 -16.94 35.43
N ASN A 677 -7.54 -15.86 36.10
CA ASN A 677 -6.96 -15.36 37.36
C ASN A 677 -5.43 -15.14 37.33
N VAL A 678 -4.91 -14.59 36.21
CA VAL A 678 -3.49 -14.29 36.01
C VAL A 678 -3.20 -12.86 36.41
N PRO A 679 -2.04 -12.57 37.08
CA PRO A 679 -1.70 -11.21 37.49
C PRO A 679 -1.58 -10.24 36.30
N GLU A 680 -1.85 -8.96 36.56
CA GLU A 680 -1.81 -7.90 35.53
C GLU A 680 -0.42 -7.69 34.91
N TYR A 681 0.65 -8.13 35.61
CA TYR A 681 2.04 -8.06 35.10
C TYR A 681 2.46 -9.19 34.18
N VAL A 682 1.51 -9.99 33.64
CA VAL A 682 1.78 -11.02 32.63
C VAL A 682 2.45 -10.46 31.34
N LEU A 683 3.34 -11.24 30.70
CA LEU A 683 4.16 -10.84 29.56
C LEU A 683 3.94 -11.75 28.35
N TYR A 684 4.19 -11.21 27.14
CA TYR A 684 4.23 -12.00 25.90
C TYR A 684 5.62 -12.57 25.65
N ASN A 685 5.69 -13.61 24.82
CA ASN A 685 6.94 -14.22 24.34
C ASN A 685 7.92 -14.56 25.47
N ILE A 686 7.39 -15.12 26.55
CA ILE A 686 8.16 -15.61 27.68
C ILE A 686 7.80 -17.08 27.93
N GLY A 687 8.74 -17.89 28.34
CA GLY A 687 8.55 -19.30 28.58
C GLY A 687 9.87 -19.96 28.97
N GLU A 688 9.88 -21.29 29.09
CA GLU A 688 11.05 -22.08 29.51
C GLU A 688 12.32 -21.79 28.67
N TYR A 689 12.15 -21.53 27.37
CA TYR A 689 13.23 -21.11 26.49
C TYR A 689 13.89 -19.78 26.91
N THR A 690 13.25 -18.96 27.69
CA THR A 690 13.82 -17.72 28.25
C THR A 690 14.81 -17.98 29.34
N SER A 691 14.70 -19.12 30.07
CA SER A 691 15.61 -19.53 31.14
C SER A 691 16.87 -20.25 30.66
N ALA A 692 16.99 -20.57 29.38
CA ALA A 692 18.16 -21.24 28.82
C ALA A 692 19.46 -20.53 29.21
N PRO A 693 20.52 -21.25 29.58
CA PRO A 693 21.79 -20.69 30.06
C PRO A 693 22.53 -19.89 28.96
N TYR A 694 22.39 -20.30 27.72
CA TYR A 694 23.00 -19.63 26.58
C TYR A 694 21.91 -19.30 25.55
N LYS A 695 22.04 -18.14 24.91
CA LYS A 695 21.14 -17.73 23.84
C LYS A 695 21.94 -17.07 22.73
N VAL A 696 21.73 -17.46 21.51
CA VAL A 696 22.23 -16.68 20.37
C VAL A 696 21.13 -15.67 20.00
N VAL A 697 21.49 -14.40 20.06
CA VAL A 697 20.53 -13.29 19.90
C VAL A 697 20.94 -12.39 18.75
N TRP A 698 19.97 -11.98 17.93
CA TRP A 698 20.15 -10.97 16.88
C TRP A 698 19.01 -9.97 16.87
N LYS A 699 19.25 -8.77 16.31
CA LYS A 699 18.20 -7.77 16.12
C LYS A 699 17.30 -8.14 14.97
N ALA A 700 15.98 -8.04 15.18
CA ALA A 700 14.96 -8.35 14.15
C ALA A 700 15.02 -7.37 12.96
N LEU A 701 15.46 -6.12 13.20
CA LEU A 701 15.61 -5.08 12.17
C LEU A 701 17.09 -4.91 11.82
N ALA A 702 17.50 -5.44 10.68
CA ALA A 702 18.89 -5.31 10.19
C ALA A 702 18.87 -5.12 8.67
N SER A 703 19.65 -4.15 8.17
CA SER A 703 19.69 -3.78 6.74
C SER A 703 20.55 -4.73 5.91
N LYS A 704 21.56 -5.37 6.51
CA LYS A 704 22.47 -6.31 5.84
C LYS A 704 22.87 -7.44 6.77
N GLY A 705 22.85 -8.66 6.26
CA GLY A 705 23.32 -9.86 6.94
C GLY A 705 22.69 -10.10 8.30
N MET A 706 23.38 -10.87 9.10
CA MET A 706 23.03 -11.11 10.50
C MET A 706 24.08 -10.45 11.42
N GLU A 707 23.61 -9.86 12.50
CA GLU A 707 24.45 -9.38 13.59
C GLU A 707 24.02 -10.08 14.87
N ALA A 708 24.65 -11.22 15.15
CA ALA A 708 24.33 -12.06 16.30
C ALA A 708 25.46 -12.08 17.35
N CYS A 709 25.06 -12.33 18.60
CA CYS A 709 26.01 -12.62 19.67
C CYS A 709 25.47 -13.70 20.61
N VAL A 710 26.37 -14.41 21.29
CA VAL A 710 26.01 -15.31 22.38
C VAL A 710 25.85 -14.50 23.66
N ILE A 711 24.69 -14.61 24.31
CA ILE A 711 24.49 -14.07 25.65
C ILE A 711 24.39 -15.21 26.66
N SER A 712 25.01 -15.03 27.82
CA SER A 712 24.95 -15.96 28.97
C SER A 712 24.52 -15.21 30.23
N SER A 713 24.51 -15.88 31.37
CA SER A 713 24.17 -15.22 32.63
C SER A 713 25.23 -14.17 33.02
N GLU A 714 24.78 -13.01 33.50
CA GLU A 714 25.62 -11.96 34.09
C GLU A 714 25.46 -11.96 35.59
N LYS A 715 26.54 -12.17 36.33
CA LYS A 715 26.56 -12.23 37.81
C LYS A 715 25.47 -13.18 38.39
N GLY A 716 25.28 -14.33 37.73
CA GLY A 716 24.29 -15.34 38.13
C GLY A 716 22.84 -15.00 37.75
N LYS A 717 22.57 -13.90 37.03
CA LYS A 717 21.27 -13.52 36.51
C LYS A 717 21.19 -13.75 35.00
N LEU A 718 20.07 -14.31 34.55
CA LEU A 718 19.77 -14.46 33.13
C LEU A 718 19.68 -13.10 32.44
N ILE A 719 20.19 -13.02 31.22
CA ILE A 719 20.03 -11.84 30.37
C ILE A 719 18.78 -12.04 29.51
N ILE A 720 17.92 -11.01 29.46
CA ILE A 720 16.63 -11.04 28.80
C ILE A 720 16.66 -10.19 27.52
N PRO A 721 16.47 -10.77 26.34
CA PRO A 721 16.27 -10.03 25.11
C PRO A 721 14.84 -9.44 25.04
N ASP A 722 14.72 -8.19 24.54
CA ASP A 722 13.41 -7.56 24.27
C ASP A 722 12.77 -8.07 22.96
N HIS A 723 11.52 -7.72 22.74
CA HIS A 723 10.72 -8.15 21.57
C HIS A 723 11.27 -7.68 20.21
N ASN A 724 12.20 -6.73 20.16
CA ASN A 724 12.91 -6.32 18.94
C ASN A 724 14.10 -7.24 18.61
N ASN A 725 14.34 -8.23 19.44
CA ASN A 725 15.35 -9.27 19.23
C ASN A 725 14.68 -10.60 18.91
N VAL A 726 15.43 -11.41 18.21
CA VAL A 726 15.15 -12.84 18.01
C VAL A 726 16.24 -13.63 18.68
N MET A 727 15.89 -14.75 19.29
CA MET A 727 16.84 -15.62 19.98
C MET A 727 16.63 -17.09 19.66
N VAL A 728 17.72 -17.86 19.72
CA VAL A 728 17.72 -19.32 19.76
C VAL A 728 18.31 -19.73 21.12
N PRO A 729 17.57 -20.52 21.94
CA PRO A 729 18.05 -21.03 23.23
C PRO A 729 18.97 -22.24 23.06
N PHE A 730 19.97 -22.36 23.93
CA PHE A 730 20.92 -23.48 23.98
C PHE A 730 21.21 -23.88 25.42
N GLU A 731 21.34 -25.18 25.67
CA GLU A 731 21.82 -25.76 26.93
C GLU A 731 23.35 -25.91 26.90
N ASP A 732 23.91 -26.17 25.74
CA ASP A 732 25.34 -26.35 25.50
C ASP A 732 26.04 -25.07 25.02
N ARG A 733 27.23 -24.79 25.59
CA ARG A 733 28.02 -23.61 25.29
C ARG A 733 28.67 -23.67 23.92
N GLU A 734 29.26 -24.79 23.57
CA GLU A 734 29.94 -24.94 22.29
C GLU A 734 28.95 -24.89 21.13
N GLU A 735 27.79 -25.52 21.30
CA GLU A 735 26.73 -25.47 20.32
C GLU A 735 26.23 -24.02 20.07
N ALA A 736 26.11 -23.19 21.13
CA ALA A 736 25.73 -21.79 20.98
C ALA A 736 26.78 -20.99 20.16
N TYR A 737 28.08 -21.19 20.42
CA TYR A 737 29.12 -20.51 19.66
C TYR A 737 29.22 -21.03 18.22
N TYR A 738 29.06 -22.34 18.01
CA TYR A 738 28.97 -22.96 16.69
C TYR A 738 27.85 -22.31 15.85
N PHE A 739 26.63 -22.26 16.39
CA PHE A 739 25.49 -21.66 15.71
C PHE A 739 25.72 -20.16 15.45
N CYS A 740 26.28 -19.44 16.43
CA CYS A 740 26.57 -18.02 16.29
C CYS A 740 27.62 -17.74 15.20
N ALA A 741 28.65 -18.59 15.07
CA ALA A 741 29.64 -18.48 14.01
C ALA A 741 29.02 -18.65 12.62
N ILE A 742 28.14 -19.63 12.47
CA ILE A 742 27.44 -19.88 11.18
C ILE A 742 26.58 -18.68 10.79
N VAL A 743 25.67 -18.23 11.67
CA VAL A 743 24.72 -17.17 11.33
C VAL A 743 25.39 -15.81 11.10
N ASN A 744 26.57 -15.59 11.68
CA ASN A 744 27.38 -14.38 11.46
C ASN A 744 28.26 -14.45 10.22
N SER A 745 28.38 -15.60 9.53
CA SER A 745 29.16 -15.70 8.31
C SER A 745 28.59 -14.85 7.18
N LYS A 746 29.46 -14.37 6.32
CA LYS A 746 29.08 -13.57 5.15
C LYS A 746 28.17 -14.38 4.21
N LEU A 747 28.50 -15.64 3.98
CA LEU A 747 27.73 -16.55 3.11
C LEU A 747 26.29 -16.69 3.58
N ILE A 748 26.07 -16.93 4.88
CA ILE A 748 24.72 -17.03 5.46
C ILE A 748 24.00 -15.68 5.41
N GLY A 749 24.72 -14.58 5.67
CA GLY A 749 24.16 -13.24 5.56
C GLY A 749 23.68 -12.92 4.15
N GLU A 750 24.46 -13.22 3.13
CA GLU A 750 24.08 -13.06 1.72
C GLU A 750 22.92 -13.94 1.32
N PHE A 751 22.88 -15.19 1.77
CA PHE A 751 21.77 -16.08 1.55
C PHE A 751 20.47 -15.52 2.16
N ILE A 752 20.49 -15.11 3.42
CA ILE A 752 19.32 -14.53 4.09
C ILE A 752 18.88 -13.24 3.39
N ASP A 753 19.82 -12.36 3.02
CA ASP A 753 19.51 -11.09 2.33
C ASP A 753 18.97 -11.30 0.91
N SER A 754 19.19 -12.47 0.31
CA SER A 754 18.65 -12.81 -0.99
C SER A 754 17.12 -12.97 -1.00
N TYR A 755 16.52 -13.42 0.13
CA TYR A 755 15.07 -13.67 0.23
C TYR A 755 14.35 -12.89 1.33
N ILE A 756 15.09 -12.19 2.21
CA ILE A 756 14.54 -11.30 3.26
C ILE A 756 15.21 -9.95 3.18
N SER A 757 14.43 -8.89 3.07
CA SER A 757 14.97 -7.56 2.84
C SER A 757 15.56 -6.90 4.10
N TRP A 758 14.80 -6.78 5.20
CA TRP A 758 15.20 -6.01 6.38
C TRP A 758 14.68 -6.55 7.71
N PHE A 759 13.63 -7.37 7.71
CA PHE A 759 13.02 -7.92 8.91
C PHE A 759 13.48 -9.37 9.12
N LYS A 760 14.55 -9.54 9.90
CA LYS A 760 15.15 -10.83 10.25
C LYS A 760 14.36 -11.50 11.38
N SER A 761 13.11 -11.91 11.06
CA SER A 761 12.19 -12.51 12.03
C SER A 761 12.64 -13.90 12.49
N ASN A 762 11.89 -14.48 13.41
CA ASN A 762 12.07 -15.86 13.86
C ASN A 762 11.83 -16.92 12.76
N HIS A 763 11.26 -16.55 11.62
CA HIS A 763 10.98 -17.46 10.50
C HIS A 763 12.18 -17.65 9.55
N ILE A 764 13.27 -16.91 9.71
CA ILE A 764 14.43 -17.05 8.82
C ILE A 764 15.03 -18.45 8.83
N LEU A 765 14.96 -19.15 9.98
CA LEU A 765 15.51 -20.50 10.12
C LEU A 765 14.63 -21.59 9.47
N GLU A 766 13.42 -21.26 9.01
CA GLU A 766 12.53 -22.20 8.33
C GLU A 766 12.98 -22.51 6.89
N ASN A 767 13.89 -21.72 6.35
CA ASN A 767 14.38 -21.81 4.98
C ASN A 767 15.87 -22.11 4.86
N ILE A 768 16.56 -22.36 5.96
CA ILE A 768 17.99 -22.65 5.97
C ILE A 768 18.32 -23.96 6.67
N SER A 769 19.10 -24.79 6.04
CA SER A 769 19.53 -26.10 6.55
C SER A 769 20.84 -25.96 7.35
N ILE A 770 20.76 -25.50 8.62
CA ILE A 770 21.92 -25.49 9.52
C ILE A 770 22.04 -26.88 10.16
N PRO A 771 23.18 -27.59 9.99
CA PRO A 771 23.39 -28.89 10.60
C PRO A 771 23.37 -28.83 12.14
N ASN A 772 22.85 -29.88 12.79
CA ASN A 772 22.92 -30.00 14.24
C ASN A 772 24.40 -30.08 14.68
N PHE A 773 24.70 -29.52 15.83
CA PHE A 773 26.02 -29.61 16.42
C PHE A 773 26.36 -31.07 16.77
N ILE A 774 27.55 -31.49 16.37
CA ILE A 774 28.12 -32.80 16.67
C ILE A 774 29.53 -32.55 17.27
N PRO A 775 29.72 -32.79 18.57
CA PRO A 775 31.00 -32.47 19.25
C PRO A 775 32.21 -33.14 18.63
N GLU A 776 32.07 -34.36 18.11
CA GLU A 776 33.17 -35.16 17.49
C GLU A 776 33.50 -34.69 16.07
N ASN A 777 32.64 -33.84 15.46
CA ASN A 777 32.91 -33.30 14.13
C ASN A 777 33.92 -32.15 14.23
N SER A 778 35.08 -32.32 13.63
CA SER A 778 36.18 -31.33 13.69
C SER A 778 35.78 -29.96 13.10
N VAL A 779 34.93 -29.93 12.09
CA VAL A 779 34.43 -28.67 11.48
C VAL A 779 33.50 -27.94 12.45
N HIS A 780 32.56 -28.66 13.10
CA HIS A 780 31.63 -28.09 14.08
C HIS A 780 32.39 -27.53 15.31
N HIS A 781 33.31 -28.33 15.85
CA HIS A 781 34.15 -27.93 16.99
C HIS A 781 35.04 -26.72 16.64
N ARG A 782 35.62 -26.71 15.42
CA ARG A 782 36.40 -25.55 14.93
C ARG A 782 35.56 -24.27 14.87
N LEU A 783 34.31 -24.32 14.36
CA LEU A 783 33.40 -23.19 14.32
C LEU A 783 33.04 -22.71 15.72
N ALA A 784 32.79 -23.58 16.68
CA ALA A 784 32.55 -23.23 18.08
C ALA A 784 33.72 -22.44 18.66
N ILE A 785 34.97 -22.93 18.50
CA ILE A 785 36.18 -22.22 18.96
C ILE A 785 36.31 -20.85 18.30
N LEU A 786 36.11 -20.75 16.99
CA LEU A 786 36.24 -19.50 16.25
C LEU A 786 35.14 -18.51 16.66
N GLY A 787 33.91 -18.98 16.90
CA GLY A 787 32.79 -18.17 17.42
C GLY A 787 33.12 -17.58 18.79
N GLU A 788 33.68 -18.37 19.69
CA GLU A 788 34.13 -17.90 21.01
C GLU A 788 35.28 -16.88 20.91
N GLN A 789 36.28 -17.19 20.10
CA GLN A 789 37.40 -16.28 19.86
C GLN A 789 36.97 -14.93 19.27
N ALA A 790 35.97 -14.92 18.39
CA ALA A 790 35.39 -13.70 17.82
C ALA A 790 34.77 -12.80 18.89
N HIS A 791 34.09 -13.37 19.89
CA HIS A 791 33.56 -12.61 21.01
C HIS A 791 34.66 -12.03 21.90
N VAL A 792 35.71 -12.77 22.15
CA VAL A 792 36.87 -12.32 22.97
C VAL A 792 37.66 -11.22 22.26
N GLU A 793 37.90 -11.36 20.97
CA GLU A 793 38.73 -10.47 20.17
C GLU A 793 37.96 -9.34 19.46
N VAL A 794 36.68 -9.10 19.81
CA VAL A 794 35.82 -8.15 19.11
C VAL A 794 36.36 -6.72 19.05
N GLU A 795 37.13 -6.29 20.04
CA GLU A 795 37.74 -4.95 20.06
C GLU A 795 39.08 -4.90 19.24
N ASN A 796 39.65 -6.05 18.89
CA ASN A 796 40.87 -6.14 18.08
C ASN A 796 40.54 -6.41 16.61
N LYS A 797 40.31 -5.32 15.86
CA LYS A 797 39.87 -5.38 14.45
C LYS A 797 40.73 -6.29 13.55
N ASN A 798 42.04 -6.32 13.75
CA ASN A 798 42.95 -7.13 12.90
C ASN A 798 42.84 -8.63 13.19
N LYS A 799 42.74 -9.01 14.45
CA LYS A 799 42.51 -10.41 14.83
C LYS A 799 41.11 -10.87 14.46
N LEU A 800 40.09 -10.06 14.76
CA LEU A 800 38.71 -10.36 14.42
C LEU A 800 38.57 -10.63 12.92
N LYS A 801 39.14 -9.79 12.06
CA LYS A 801 39.08 -9.98 10.60
C LYS A 801 39.63 -11.35 10.18
N LYS A 802 40.79 -11.78 10.76
CA LYS A 802 41.38 -13.11 10.47
C LYS A 802 40.45 -14.24 10.91
N ILE A 803 39.84 -14.10 12.10
CA ILE A 803 38.90 -15.09 12.64
C ILE A 803 37.66 -15.18 11.72
N GLU A 804 37.11 -14.05 11.30
CA GLU A 804 35.96 -14.02 10.39
C GLU A 804 36.29 -14.63 9.02
N GLU A 805 37.46 -14.39 8.46
CA GLU A 805 37.93 -15.03 7.22
C GLU A 805 38.03 -16.55 7.38
N GLU A 806 38.44 -17.03 8.56
CA GLU A 806 38.50 -18.47 8.83
C GLU A 806 37.09 -19.07 9.06
N ILE A 807 36.19 -18.35 9.73
CA ILE A 807 34.78 -18.73 9.83
C ILE A 807 34.19 -18.92 8.43
N GLU A 808 34.41 -17.97 7.52
CA GLU A 808 33.90 -18.05 6.14
C GLU A 808 34.40 -19.31 5.42
N ARG A 809 35.70 -19.62 5.53
CA ARG A 809 36.25 -20.83 4.90
C ARG A 809 35.63 -22.09 5.52
N THR A 810 35.49 -22.11 6.84
CA THR A 810 35.00 -23.28 7.57
C THR A 810 33.49 -23.50 7.34
N VAL A 811 32.69 -22.42 7.28
CA VAL A 811 31.24 -22.50 6.95
C VAL A 811 31.03 -23.02 5.52
N LYS A 812 31.86 -22.62 4.57
CA LYS A 812 31.78 -23.19 3.21
C LYS A 812 31.94 -24.71 3.20
N LEU A 813 32.75 -25.29 4.08
CA LEU A 813 32.90 -26.75 4.16
C LEU A 813 31.65 -27.48 4.68
N LEU A 814 30.70 -26.77 5.30
CA LEU A 814 29.43 -27.34 5.74
C LEU A 814 28.40 -27.47 4.61
N PHE A 815 28.43 -26.58 3.60
CA PHE A 815 27.41 -26.43 2.61
C PHE A 815 27.87 -26.70 1.17
N LEU A 816 29.17 -26.60 0.89
CA LEU A 816 29.77 -26.77 -0.43
C LEU A 816 30.65 -27.98 -0.51
#